data_8ba73e2a97340f096a5fe267c6acda41
#
_entry.id   8ba73e2a97340f096a5fe267c6acda41
#
_cell.length_a   1.000
_cell.length_b   1.000
_cell.length_c   1.000
_cell.angle_alpha   90.00
_cell.angle_beta   90.00
_cell.angle_gamma   90.00
#
_symmetry.space_group_name_H-M   'P 1'
#
loop_
_entity.id
_entity.type
_entity.pdbx_description
1 polymer ?
#
loop_
_entity_poly.entity_id
_entity_poly.type
_entity_poly.pdbx_seq_one_letter_code
_entity_poly.pdbx_strand_id
1 'polypeptide(L)'
;MINSPAELEQFRQDILAKRSSEKARISVCAGAGCLATGARKVIDAFNAEIEKEGLESEVCVKGTGCPGFCERGPIVVIDPQQTCYLQVTPQDVPEIVAKTIQQKKVVERLLYCDTVKNEKSVREADIPFYKHQERNIIGNNIKIDPKCIDDYLALGGYSALTKTLFQMTPEEVVDEVKKSGLRGRGGGGFSTGIKWDAARKAPGDTKYVIVNADEGDPGAFMDRAVLEGNPHSILEGLIIGAYAIGSHEGYVYVRQEYPLALENVGVAIKQAQECGFLGRNILGSNFDFDIKVHRGAGAFVCGEETALLLSLEGKPGEPRSRPPYPATSGLWGKPTNINNVETWANVPLIVSNGADWYNQLGTARSKGTKIFSLVGKIKNTGLVEVPMGATLRDIIYKIGDGIPGGKKFKAIQTGGPAGGCIPEEHLDIPVDFDELIKVGAIMGSGGMIVMDEDTCMVDVARYFLNFLTQESCGKCSPCREGVKQMHRILTNITEGRGKEGDIELLEELAMSTGSASLCALGRSAANPVLSTLRYFRHEYETHIKEKRCPSYTCQGLVSYYIDSAKCGACRICERECSSQAVMGGKNLIHIVDQTKCNACGTCFEVCPTKFGAVIRISGEPAPARIPEEARIIVRQRYVPKKAKQAETAV
;
A
#
# COMPACT_ATOMS: atom_id res chain seq x y z
N MET A 1 -23.31 20.73 -20.91
CA MET A 1 -24.05 19.55 -20.38
C MET A 1 -24.32 18.62 -21.55
N ILE A 2 -23.96 17.37 -21.43
CA ILE A 2 -24.13 16.32 -22.44
C ILE A 2 -25.46 15.62 -22.14
N ASN A 3 -26.37 15.62 -23.12
CA ASN A 3 -27.77 15.16 -22.91
C ASN A 3 -28.11 13.91 -23.73
N SER A 4 -27.15 13.32 -24.41
CA SER A 4 -27.37 12.12 -25.20
C SER A 4 -26.10 11.32 -25.44
N PRO A 5 -26.18 10.01 -25.75
CA PRO A 5 -25.04 9.22 -26.17
C PRO A 5 -24.29 9.78 -27.39
N ALA A 6 -25.01 10.35 -28.34
CA ALA A 6 -24.42 10.94 -29.54
C ALA A 6 -23.59 12.17 -29.24
N GLU A 7 -24.10 13.05 -28.35
CA GLU A 7 -23.33 14.21 -27.88
C GLU A 7 -22.07 13.80 -27.12
N LEU A 8 -22.11 12.75 -26.31
CA LEU A 8 -20.92 12.23 -25.62
C LEU A 8 -19.86 11.75 -26.61
N GLU A 9 -20.28 11.01 -27.63
CA GLU A 9 -19.34 10.52 -28.64
C GLU A 9 -18.72 11.67 -29.46
N GLN A 10 -19.54 12.67 -29.85
CA GLN A 10 -19.04 13.86 -30.54
C GLN A 10 -18.02 14.61 -29.65
N PHE A 11 -18.36 14.83 -28.38
CA PHE A 11 -17.48 15.50 -27.44
C PHE A 11 -16.13 14.75 -27.28
N ARG A 12 -16.18 13.42 -27.23
CA ARG A 12 -14.97 12.57 -27.21
C ARG A 12 -14.13 12.74 -28.45
N GLN A 13 -14.73 12.75 -29.64
CA GLN A 13 -14.03 12.95 -30.91
C GLN A 13 -13.34 14.33 -30.96
N ASP A 14 -14.00 15.37 -30.46
CA ASP A 14 -13.43 16.72 -30.37
C ASP A 14 -12.20 16.76 -29.45
N ILE A 15 -12.25 16.06 -28.29
CA ILE A 15 -11.09 15.90 -27.39
C ILE A 15 -9.94 15.19 -28.10
N LEU A 16 -10.23 14.08 -28.79
CA LEU A 16 -9.21 13.30 -29.49
C LEU A 16 -8.58 14.06 -30.65
N ALA A 17 -9.38 14.81 -31.40
CA ALA A 17 -8.89 15.69 -32.46
C ALA A 17 -7.94 16.76 -31.92
N LYS A 18 -8.30 17.40 -30.81
CA LYS A 18 -7.45 18.38 -30.14
C LYS A 18 -6.13 17.75 -29.68
N ARG A 19 -6.16 16.55 -29.10
CA ARG A 19 -4.97 15.84 -28.65
C ARG A 19 -4.04 15.41 -29.78
N SER A 20 -4.57 15.12 -30.96
CA SER A 20 -3.76 14.71 -32.12
C SER A 20 -2.85 15.84 -32.63
N SER A 21 -3.11 17.11 -32.25
CA SER A 21 -2.26 18.24 -32.58
C SER A 21 -1.08 18.45 -31.61
N GLU A 22 -1.08 17.78 -30.44
CA GLU A 22 0.03 17.86 -29.48
C GLU A 22 1.26 17.10 -30.01
N LYS A 23 2.43 17.74 -30.05
CA LYS A 23 3.70 17.09 -30.41
C LYS A 23 4.24 16.17 -29.32
N ALA A 24 3.98 16.51 -28.05
CA ALA A 24 4.35 15.72 -26.92
C ALA A 24 3.43 15.97 -25.73
N ARG A 25 3.23 14.93 -24.92
CA ARG A 25 2.57 15.01 -23.61
C ARG A 25 3.52 14.51 -22.55
N ILE A 26 3.72 15.33 -21.53
CA ILE A 26 4.57 15.02 -20.36
C ILE A 26 3.65 14.71 -19.18
N SER A 27 3.59 13.45 -18.80
CA SER A 27 2.83 12.95 -17.64
C SER A 27 3.76 12.79 -16.45
N VAL A 28 3.54 13.56 -15.38
CA VAL A 28 4.32 13.50 -14.14
C VAL A 28 3.45 12.88 -13.06
N CYS A 29 3.88 11.79 -12.46
CA CYS A 29 3.16 11.18 -11.34
C CYS A 29 2.99 12.19 -10.20
N ALA A 30 1.74 12.54 -9.88
CA ALA A 30 1.35 13.46 -8.81
C ALA A 30 0.54 12.76 -7.70
N GLY A 31 0.64 11.43 -7.55
CA GLY A 31 0.13 10.73 -6.38
C GLY A 31 0.86 11.15 -5.11
N ALA A 32 0.23 10.95 -3.93
CA ALA A 32 0.70 11.45 -2.64
C ALA A 32 2.18 11.13 -2.35
N GLY A 33 2.68 9.92 -2.69
CA GLY A 33 4.09 9.56 -2.50
C GLY A 33 5.05 10.39 -3.35
N CYS A 34 4.76 10.60 -4.64
CA CYS A 34 5.58 11.42 -5.53
C CYS A 34 5.51 12.91 -5.19
N LEU A 35 4.36 13.41 -4.74
CA LEU A 35 4.24 14.78 -4.23
C LEU A 35 5.13 15.01 -3.00
N ALA A 36 5.19 14.05 -2.10
CA ALA A 36 6.08 14.12 -0.92
C ALA A 36 7.57 14.13 -1.29
N THR A 37 7.95 13.51 -2.43
CA THR A 37 9.33 13.50 -2.93
C THR A 37 9.64 14.63 -3.94
N GLY A 38 8.70 15.57 -4.14
CA GLY A 38 8.95 16.79 -4.90
C GLY A 38 8.36 16.86 -6.31
N ALA A 39 7.43 15.98 -6.68
CA ALA A 39 6.81 15.96 -8.01
C ALA A 39 6.17 17.30 -8.40
N ARG A 40 5.60 18.07 -7.45
CA ARG A 40 5.09 19.40 -7.72
C ARG A 40 6.16 20.32 -8.33
N LYS A 41 7.35 20.33 -7.74
CA LYS A 41 8.48 21.14 -8.25
C LYS A 41 8.94 20.70 -9.63
N VAL A 42 8.81 19.40 -9.95
CA VAL A 42 9.11 18.86 -11.28
C VAL A 42 8.09 19.35 -12.30
N ILE A 43 6.79 19.33 -11.97
CA ILE A 43 5.72 19.87 -12.83
C ILE A 43 5.94 21.36 -13.09
N ASP A 44 6.20 22.14 -12.03
CA ASP A 44 6.43 23.57 -12.13
C ASP A 44 7.68 23.88 -13.00
N ALA A 45 8.75 23.10 -12.86
CA ALA A 45 9.95 23.22 -13.69
C ALA A 45 9.68 22.91 -15.17
N PHE A 46 8.87 21.86 -15.47
CA PHE A 46 8.48 21.59 -16.86
C PHE A 46 7.67 22.74 -17.45
N ASN A 47 6.68 23.26 -16.74
CA ASN A 47 5.89 24.38 -17.22
C ASN A 47 6.78 25.62 -17.51
N ALA A 48 7.69 25.96 -16.60
CA ALA A 48 8.61 27.08 -16.78
C ALA A 48 9.59 26.88 -17.97
N GLU A 49 10.13 25.68 -18.16
CA GLU A 49 11.05 25.39 -19.26
C GLU A 49 10.32 25.34 -20.61
N ILE A 50 9.08 24.81 -20.67
CA ILE A 50 8.23 24.81 -21.87
C ILE A 50 7.89 26.26 -22.29
N GLU A 51 7.52 27.11 -21.33
CA GLU A 51 7.26 28.55 -21.58
C GLU A 51 8.53 29.26 -22.10
N LYS A 52 9.66 29.04 -21.46
CA LYS A 52 10.96 29.61 -21.84
C LYS A 52 11.37 29.22 -23.27
N GLU A 53 11.10 27.99 -23.67
CA GLU A 53 11.43 27.46 -25.00
C GLU A 53 10.34 27.75 -26.05
N GLY A 54 9.21 28.39 -25.68
CA GLY A 54 8.11 28.73 -26.58
C GLY A 54 7.35 27.52 -27.13
N LEU A 55 7.21 26.47 -26.33
CA LEU A 55 6.62 25.18 -26.74
C LEU A 55 5.19 24.96 -26.22
N GLU A 56 4.53 25.95 -25.59
CA GLU A 56 3.23 25.82 -24.91
C GLU A 56 2.10 25.34 -25.85
N SER A 57 2.19 25.70 -27.13
CA SER A 57 1.20 25.24 -28.13
C SER A 57 1.41 23.81 -28.60
N GLU A 58 2.55 23.19 -28.31
CA GLU A 58 2.97 21.89 -28.84
C GLU A 58 3.13 20.82 -27.76
N VAL A 59 3.38 21.22 -26.52
CA VAL A 59 3.69 20.31 -25.40
C VAL A 59 2.72 20.53 -24.25
N CYS A 60 2.05 19.46 -23.86
CA CYS A 60 1.13 19.45 -22.71
C CYS A 60 1.81 18.81 -21.50
N VAL A 61 1.85 19.53 -20.35
CA VAL A 61 2.38 19.02 -19.07
C VAL A 61 1.22 18.73 -18.13
N LYS A 62 1.17 17.51 -17.56
CA LYS A 62 0.10 17.08 -16.66
C LYS A 62 0.63 16.43 -15.38
N GLY A 63 0.01 16.77 -14.25
CA GLY A 63 0.13 15.99 -13.02
C GLY A 63 -0.87 14.86 -13.03
N THR A 64 -0.41 13.62 -13.07
CA THR A 64 -1.24 12.43 -13.27
C THR A 64 -1.29 11.53 -12.04
N GLY A 65 -2.17 10.52 -12.05
CA GLY A 65 -2.26 9.52 -10.99
C GLY A 65 -1.00 8.65 -10.88
N CYS A 66 -0.94 7.84 -9.82
CA CYS A 66 0.20 6.99 -9.53
C CYS A 66 0.19 5.73 -10.43
N PRO A 67 1.28 5.44 -11.19
CA PRO A 67 1.41 4.21 -11.97
C PRO A 67 1.84 2.99 -11.14
N GLY A 68 2.12 3.16 -9.84
CA GLY A 68 2.41 2.08 -8.91
C GLY A 68 3.86 1.94 -8.45
N PHE A 69 4.88 2.41 -9.17
CA PHE A 69 6.28 2.20 -8.81
C PHE A 69 6.81 3.28 -7.85
N CYS A 70 6.30 3.29 -6.62
CA CYS A 70 6.54 4.35 -5.63
C CYS A 70 8.00 4.52 -5.22
N GLU A 71 8.78 3.42 -5.18
CA GLU A 71 10.23 3.43 -4.90
C GLU A 71 11.03 4.32 -5.86
N ARG A 72 10.55 4.48 -7.09
CA ARG A 72 11.24 5.16 -8.19
C ARG A 72 10.63 6.51 -8.57
N GLY A 73 9.77 7.07 -7.72
CA GLY A 73 9.20 8.41 -7.94
C GLY A 73 10.18 9.56 -7.69
N PRO A 74 9.94 10.73 -8.27
CA PRO A 74 8.95 11.10 -9.26
C PRO A 74 9.15 10.42 -10.62
N ILE A 75 8.03 9.90 -11.20
CA ILE A 75 8.05 9.21 -12.49
C ILE A 75 7.51 10.17 -13.54
N VAL A 76 8.18 10.23 -14.68
CA VAL A 76 7.79 11.05 -15.84
C VAL A 76 7.67 10.17 -17.05
N VAL A 77 6.51 10.19 -17.72
CA VAL A 77 6.29 9.48 -19.00
C VAL A 77 6.03 10.50 -20.09
N ILE A 78 6.69 10.35 -21.22
CA ILE A 78 6.62 11.27 -22.36
C ILE A 78 6.06 10.54 -23.59
N ASP A 79 4.86 10.93 -23.98
CA ASP A 79 4.21 10.47 -25.21
C ASP A 79 4.61 11.35 -26.42
N PRO A 80 4.60 10.82 -27.65
CA PRO A 80 4.15 9.47 -28.06
C PRO A 80 5.21 8.37 -27.92
N GLN A 81 6.48 8.69 -27.59
CA GLN A 81 7.57 7.71 -27.50
C GLN A 81 7.43 6.76 -26.30
N GLN A 82 6.55 7.07 -25.35
CA GLN A 82 6.36 6.36 -24.08
C GLN A 82 7.66 6.24 -23.26
N THR A 83 8.54 7.26 -23.39
CA THR A 83 9.80 7.29 -22.64
C THR A 83 9.52 7.48 -21.16
N CYS A 84 9.98 6.53 -20.34
CA CYS A 84 9.78 6.54 -18.90
C CYS A 84 11.06 6.91 -18.15
N TYR A 85 11.02 8.03 -17.45
CA TYR A 85 12.11 8.51 -16.60
C TYR A 85 11.74 8.34 -15.13
N LEU A 86 12.72 7.92 -14.33
CA LEU A 86 12.57 7.62 -12.92
C LEU A 86 13.38 8.59 -12.06
N GLN A 87 12.89 8.87 -10.84
CA GLN A 87 13.57 9.72 -9.85
C GLN A 87 13.94 11.11 -10.41
N VAL A 88 13.06 11.66 -11.25
CA VAL A 88 13.28 12.95 -11.92
C VAL A 88 13.27 14.09 -10.89
N THR A 89 14.26 14.97 -11.00
CA THR A 89 14.39 16.19 -10.20
C THR A 89 14.16 17.44 -11.06
N PRO A 90 13.86 18.62 -10.48
CA PRO A 90 13.73 19.85 -11.25
C PRO A 90 14.98 20.21 -12.09
N GLN A 91 16.18 19.78 -11.66
CA GLN A 91 17.44 20.03 -12.34
C GLN A 91 17.58 19.20 -13.63
N ASP A 92 16.84 18.10 -13.75
CA ASP A 92 16.86 17.23 -14.94
C ASP A 92 15.99 17.77 -16.08
N VAL A 93 15.02 18.65 -15.75
CA VAL A 93 13.99 19.11 -16.69
C VAL A 93 14.56 19.80 -17.94
N PRO A 94 15.52 20.76 -17.86
CA PRO A 94 16.07 21.38 -19.05
C PRO A 94 16.72 20.35 -20.01
N GLU A 95 17.43 19.36 -19.46
CA GLU A 95 18.03 18.30 -20.27
C GLU A 95 16.96 17.42 -20.94
N ILE A 96 15.88 17.08 -20.23
CA ILE A 96 14.77 16.30 -20.78
C ILE A 96 14.09 17.06 -21.92
N VAL A 97 13.79 18.36 -21.75
CA VAL A 97 13.16 19.17 -22.78
C VAL A 97 14.07 19.25 -24.02
N ALA A 98 15.33 19.63 -23.85
CA ALA A 98 16.26 19.77 -24.97
C ALA A 98 16.51 18.45 -25.70
N LYS A 99 16.77 17.35 -24.97
CA LYS A 99 17.11 16.07 -25.59
C LYS A 99 15.87 15.30 -26.06
N THR A 100 14.86 15.13 -25.18
CA THR A 100 13.75 14.21 -25.49
C THR A 100 12.67 14.89 -26.32
N ILE A 101 12.30 16.12 -25.97
CA ILE A 101 11.22 16.82 -26.69
C ILE A 101 11.74 17.35 -28.03
N GLN A 102 12.85 18.13 -28.03
CA GLN A 102 13.35 18.79 -29.23
C GLN A 102 14.18 17.85 -30.12
N GLN A 103 15.14 17.09 -29.56
CA GLN A 103 16.06 16.26 -30.35
C GLN A 103 15.62 14.80 -30.54
N LYS A 104 14.53 14.35 -29.87
CA LYS A 104 14.03 12.96 -29.88
C LYS A 104 15.07 11.93 -29.38
N LYS A 105 15.95 12.33 -28.45
CA LYS A 105 16.97 11.48 -27.84
C LYS A 105 16.64 11.23 -26.38
N VAL A 106 16.95 10.05 -25.88
CA VAL A 106 16.70 9.69 -24.48
C VAL A 106 17.80 10.24 -23.54
N VAL A 107 17.42 10.54 -22.29
CA VAL A 107 18.35 10.87 -21.21
C VAL A 107 18.67 9.57 -20.44
N GLU A 108 19.70 8.88 -20.87
CA GLU A 108 19.99 7.50 -20.44
C GLU A 108 20.15 7.31 -18.92
N ARG A 109 20.66 8.33 -18.20
CA ARG A 109 20.89 8.23 -16.74
C ARG A 109 19.60 8.18 -15.93
N LEU A 110 18.46 8.61 -16.50
CA LEU A 110 17.14 8.62 -15.87
C LEU A 110 16.30 7.38 -16.21
N LEU A 111 16.81 6.51 -17.08
CA LEU A 111 16.13 5.26 -17.43
C LEU A 111 16.25 4.22 -16.32
N TYR A 112 15.28 3.32 -16.24
CA TYR A 112 15.42 2.13 -15.42
C TYR A 112 16.62 1.30 -15.92
N CYS A 113 17.47 0.88 -14.99
CA CYS A 113 18.59 -0.02 -15.28
C CYS A 113 18.41 -1.30 -14.45
N ASP A 114 18.28 -2.43 -15.13
CA ASP A 114 18.38 -3.75 -14.50
C ASP A 114 19.84 -3.98 -14.09
N THR A 115 20.11 -3.97 -12.79
CA THR A 115 21.48 -4.06 -12.25
C THR A 115 22.12 -5.44 -12.44
N VAL A 116 21.31 -6.48 -12.71
CA VAL A 116 21.79 -7.85 -12.93
C VAL A 116 22.20 -8.04 -14.39
N LYS A 117 21.34 -7.58 -15.31
CA LYS A 117 21.57 -7.72 -16.76
C LYS A 117 22.32 -6.54 -17.36
N ASN A 118 22.43 -5.42 -16.65
CA ASN A 118 22.95 -4.15 -17.15
C ASN A 118 22.21 -3.64 -18.39
N GLU A 119 20.90 -3.90 -18.45
CA GLU A 119 20.01 -3.49 -19.54
C GLU A 119 19.17 -2.29 -19.10
N LYS A 120 19.00 -1.31 -20.00
CA LYS A 120 18.16 -0.14 -19.77
C LYS A 120 16.81 -0.28 -20.46
N SER A 121 15.73 0.06 -19.76
CA SER A 121 14.37 0.09 -20.31
C SER A 121 13.97 1.52 -20.61
N VAL A 122 13.60 1.78 -21.87
CA VAL A 122 13.16 3.12 -22.32
C VAL A 122 11.68 3.31 -22.04
N ARG A 123 10.84 2.31 -22.34
CA ARG A 123 9.37 2.42 -22.18
C ARG A 123 8.94 1.84 -20.84
N GLU A 124 7.88 2.42 -20.29
CA GLU A 124 7.26 1.92 -19.05
C GLU A 124 6.97 0.42 -19.13
N ALA A 125 6.34 -0.03 -20.22
CA ALA A 125 5.94 -1.43 -20.39
C ALA A 125 7.11 -2.43 -20.42
N ASP A 126 8.33 -1.97 -20.72
CA ASP A 126 9.52 -2.83 -20.79
C ASP A 126 10.21 -2.97 -19.41
N ILE A 127 9.87 -2.13 -18.44
CA ILE A 127 10.40 -2.20 -17.07
C ILE A 127 9.88 -3.48 -16.40
N PRO A 128 10.74 -4.36 -15.84
CA PRO A 128 10.32 -5.63 -15.23
C PRO A 128 9.19 -5.50 -14.20
N PHE A 129 9.22 -4.43 -13.40
CA PHE A 129 8.17 -4.13 -12.44
C PHE A 129 6.78 -4.05 -13.10
N TYR A 130 6.66 -3.40 -14.26
CA TYR A 130 5.40 -3.26 -14.98
C TYR A 130 5.07 -4.44 -15.88
N LYS A 131 6.10 -5.02 -16.53
CA LYS A 131 5.96 -6.07 -17.52
C LYS A 131 5.26 -7.33 -17.01
N HIS A 132 5.40 -7.62 -15.72
CA HIS A 132 4.85 -8.83 -15.08
C HIS A 132 3.50 -8.58 -14.40
N GLN A 133 2.87 -7.43 -14.66
CA GLN A 133 1.57 -7.05 -14.11
C GLN A 133 0.49 -7.05 -15.21
N GLU A 134 -0.76 -7.24 -14.80
CA GLU A 134 -1.97 -7.01 -15.60
C GLU A 134 -2.72 -5.83 -14.99
N ARG A 135 -2.48 -4.62 -15.52
CA ARG A 135 -2.92 -3.37 -14.88
C ARG A 135 -4.20 -2.82 -15.50
N ASN A 136 -5.33 -3.41 -15.18
CA ASN A 136 -6.64 -3.01 -15.70
C ASN A 136 -7.21 -1.77 -14.99
N ILE A 137 -6.93 -1.60 -13.70
CA ILE A 137 -7.43 -0.48 -12.88
C ILE A 137 -6.40 0.65 -12.83
N ILE A 138 -5.16 0.37 -12.39
CA ILE A 138 -4.15 1.43 -12.18
C ILE A 138 -3.35 1.76 -13.44
N GLY A 139 -3.43 0.96 -14.49
CA GLY A 139 -2.63 1.15 -15.71
C GLY A 139 -2.91 2.46 -16.44
N ASN A 140 -4.09 3.03 -16.29
CA ASN A 140 -4.44 4.32 -16.88
C ASN A 140 -4.14 5.52 -15.99
N ASN A 141 -3.74 5.32 -14.73
CA ASN A 141 -3.50 6.43 -13.81
C ASN A 141 -2.46 7.43 -14.34
N ILE A 142 -1.38 6.96 -14.96
CA ILE A 142 -0.33 7.83 -15.53
C ILE A 142 -0.80 8.63 -16.76
N LYS A 143 -1.95 8.29 -17.34
CA LYS A 143 -2.52 8.95 -18.53
C LYS A 143 -3.59 9.98 -18.18
N ILE A 144 -4.05 9.99 -16.94
CA ILE A 144 -5.19 10.79 -16.48
C ILE A 144 -4.69 11.85 -15.48
N ASP A 145 -4.96 13.12 -15.79
CA ASP A 145 -5.02 14.17 -14.78
C ASP A 145 -6.36 14.03 -14.04
N PRO A 146 -6.37 13.67 -12.74
CA PRO A 146 -7.60 13.43 -12.00
C PRO A 146 -8.50 14.68 -11.86
N LYS A 147 -7.97 15.87 -12.21
CA LYS A 147 -8.68 17.14 -12.22
C LYS A 147 -9.21 17.53 -13.60
N CYS A 148 -9.11 16.62 -14.59
CA CYS A 148 -9.51 16.87 -15.98
C CYS A 148 -10.36 15.70 -16.50
N ILE A 149 -11.68 15.86 -16.54
CA ILE A 149 -12.61 14.83 -17.03
C ILE A 149 -12.33 14.44 -18.48
N ASP A 150 -11.82 15.37 -19.31
CA ASP A 150 -11.50 15.09 -20.71
C ASP A 150 -10.48 13.95 -20.86
N ASP A 151 -9.57 13.77 -19.90
CA ASP A 151 -8.62 12.68 -19.93
C ASP A 151 -9.30 11.32 -19.73
N TYR A 152 -10.29 11.26 -18.84
CA TYR A 152 -11.08 10.04 -18.65
C TYR A 152 -11.98 9.76 -19.86
N LEU A 153 -12.64 10.79 -20.40
CA LEU A 153 -13.49 10.67 -21.59
C LEU A 153 -12.69 10.22 -22.81
N ALA A 154 -11.49 10.74 -23.02
CA ALA A 154 -10.60 10.31 -24.13
C ALA A 154 -10.23 8.83 -24.08
N LEU A 155 -10.23 8.22 -22.90
CA LEU A 155 -9.98 6.78 -22.70
C LEU A 155 -11.25 5.93 -22.75
N GLY A 156 -12.38 6.50 -23.16
CA GLY A 156 -13.65 5.80 -23.23
C GLY A 156 -14.50 5.89 -21.96
N GLY A 157 -14.14 6.76 -21.03
CA GLY A 157 -14.93 6.96 -19.80
C GLY A 157 -16.38 7.30 -20.06
N TYR A 158 -17.26 6.87 -19.16
CA TYR A 158 -18.71 6.96 -19.22
C TYR A 158 -19.40 6.24 -20.40
N SER A 159 -18.65 5.46 -21.20
CA SER A 159 -19.25 4.59 -22.21
C SER A 159 -20.00 3.41 -21.60
N ALA A 160 -19.47 2.85 -20.48
CA ALA A 160 -20.17 1.80 -19.75
C ALA A 160 -21.48 2.31 -19.16
N LEU A 161 -21.50 3.53 -18.61
CA LEU A 161 -22.73 4.18 -18.15
C LEU A 161 -23.73 4.37 -19.29
N THR A 162 -23.27 4.85 -20.45
CA THR A 162 -24.15 5.00 -21.63
C THR A 162 -24.77 3.67 -22.05
N LYS A 163 -23.96 2.60 -22.15
CA LYS A 163 -24.46 1.24 -22.44
C LYS A 163 -25.47 0.79 -21.40
N THR A 164 -25.19 1.04 -20.12
CA THR A 164 -26.10 0.70 -19.01
C THR A 164 -27.46 1.37 -19.14
N LEU A 165 -27.48 2.70 -19.34
CA LEU A 165 -28.72 3.47 -19.31
C LEU A 165 -29.60 3.30 -20.55
N PHE A 166 -29.01 2.96 -21.71
CA PHE A 166 -29.73 2.92 -22.98
C PHE A 166 -29.86 1.52 -23.61
N GLN A 167 -29.07 0.53 -23.15
CA GLN A 167 -29.04 -0.79 -23.78
C GLN A 167 -29.26 -1.95 -22.80
N MET A 168 -29.33 -1.67 -21.49
CA MET A 168 -29.49 -2.72 -20.48
C MET A 168 -30.60 -2.37 -19.49
N THR A 169 -31.34 -3.36 -19.09
CA THR A 169 -32.22 -3.27 -17.91
C THR A 169 -31.42 -3.37 -16.63
N PRO A 170 -31.92 -2.86 -15.50
CA PRO A 170 -31.25 -3.02 -14.21
C PRO A 170 -30.95 -4.48 -13.84
N GLU A 171 -31.83 -5.42 -14.20
CA GLU A 171 -31.66 -6.86 -14.00
C GLU A 171 -30.49 -7.40 -14.82
N GLU A 172 -30.36 -7.02 -16.08
CA GLU A 172 -29.26 -7.43 -16.96
C GLU A 172 -27.91 -6.93 -16.44
N VAL A 173 -27.85 -5.73 -15.87
CA VAL A 173 -26.63 -5.22 -15.25
C VAL A 173 -26.25 -6.06 -14.03
N VAL A 174 -27.20 -6.38 -13.15
CA VAL A 174 -26.96 -7.27 -12.00
C VAL A 174 -26.47 -8.65 -12.46
N ASP A 175 -27.10 -9.22 -13.50
CA ASP A 175 -26.73 -10.53 -14.03
C ASP A 175 -25.35 -10.51 -14.69
N GLU A 176 -24.98 -9.42 -15.37
CA GLU A 176 -23.65 -9.24 -15.95
C GLU A 176 -22.57 -9.22 -14.85
N VAL A 177 -22.81 -8.49 -13.75
CA VAL A 177 -21.90 -8.48 -12.58
C VAL A 177 -21.87 -9.84 -11.88
N LYS A 178 -22.97 -10.59 -11.82
CA LYS A 178 -22.96 -11.97 -11.31
C LYS A 178 -22.13 -12.90 -12.18
N LYS A 179 -22.34 -12.87 -13.51
CA LYS A 179 -21.61 -13.71 -14.48
C LYS A 179 -20.11 -13.42 -14.49
N SER A 180 -19.72 -12.17 -14.29
CA SER A 180 -18.30 -11.80 -14.21
C SER A 180 -17.55 -12.49 -13.08
N GLY A 181 -18.26 -12.94 -12.02
CA GLY A 181 -17.65 -13.53 -10.85
C GLY A 181 -16.90 -12.52 -9.98
N LEU A 182 -17.15 -11.21 -10.12
CA LEU A 182 -16.53 -10.17 -9.31
C LEU A 182 -16.82 -10.39 -7.83
N ARG A 183 -15.77 -10.60 -7.05
CA ARG A 183 -15.81 -10.63 -5.58
C ARG A 183 -15.34 -9.28 -5.02
N GLY A 184 -15.91 -8.86 -3.89
CA GLY A 184 -15.55 -7.61 -3.23
C GLY A 184 -14.05 -7.52 -2.92
N ARG A 185 -13.43 -6.38 -3.23
CA ARG A 185 -11.98 -6.12 -3.10
C ARG A 185 -11.56 -5.54 -1.75
N GLY A 186 -12.51 -5.21 -0.89
CA GLY A 186 -12.24 -4.68 0.46
C GLY A 186 -11.86 -5.71 1.53
N GLY A 187 -11.59 -6.96 1.15
CA GLY A 187 -11.07 -8.00 2.05
C GLY A 187 -11.98 -9.21 2.29
N GLY A 188 -13.28 -9.03 2.34
CA GLY A 188 -14.23 -10.12 2.61
C GLY A 188 -14.52 -11.04 1.43
N GLY A 189 -14.23 -10.63 0.19
CA GLY A 189 -14.39 -11.45 -1.00
C GLY A 189 -15.80 -11.96 -1.28
N PHE A 190 -16.85 -11.30 -0.77
CA PHE A 190 -18.23 -11.69 -1.05
C PHE A 190 -18.62 -11.33 -2.50
N SER A 191 -19.48 -12.15 -3.13
CA SER A 191 -19.93 -11.89 -4.51
C SER A 191 -20.67 -10.56 -4.63
N THR A 192 -20.15 -9.67 -5.48
CA THR A 192 -20.69 -8.33 -5.70
C THR A 192 -22.10 -8.40 -6.31
N GLY A 193 -22.30 -9.22 -7.35
CA GLY A 193 -23.59 -9.34 -8.00
C GLY A 193 -24.67 -9.95 -7.11
N ILE A 194 -24.35 -10.90 -6.23
CA ILE A 194 -25.31 -11.44 -5.24
C ILE A 194 -25.71 -10.35 -4.24
N LYS A 195 -24.76 -9.53 -3.80
CA LYS A 195 -25.02 -8.40 -2.88
C LYS A 195 -25.93 -7.36 -3.53
N TRP A 196 -25.70 -7.04 -4.80
CA TRP A 196 -26.53 -6.11 -5.56
C TRP A 196 -27.95 -6.64 -5.77
N ASP A 197 -28.09 -7.92 -6.12
CA ASP A 197 -29.40 -8.57 -6.29
C ASP A 197 -30.23 -8.53 -4.99
N ALA A 198 -29.58 -8.82 -3.86
CA ALA A 198 -30.21 -8.74 -2.55
C ALA A 198 -30.72 -7.32 -2.22
N ALA A 199 -29.88 -6.29 -2.47
CA ALA A 199 -30.27 -4.89 -2.26
C ALA A 199 -31.37 -4.44 -3.24
N ARG A 200 -31.31 -4.88 -4.51
CA ARG A 200 -32.35 -4.61 -5.50
C ARG A 200 -33.71 -5.19 -5.11
N LYS A 201 -33.76 -6.45 -4.70
CA LYS A 201 -34.96 -7.16 -4.30
C LYS A 201 -35.52 -6.76 -2.94
N ALA A 202 -34.72 -6.08 -2.12
CA ALA A 202 -35.18 -5.62 -0.82
C ALA A 202 -36.33 -4.60 -0.98
N PRO A 203 -37.41 -4.70 -0.15
CA PRO A 203 -38.53 -3.81 -0.23
C PRO A 203 -38.20 -2.37 0.16
N GLY A 204 -38.90 -1.40 -0.41
CA GLY A 204 -38.78 0.03 -0.13
C GLY A 204 -38.35 0.85 -1.34
N ASP A 205 -38.85 2.07 -1.42
CA ASP A 205 -38.62 2.99 -2.53
C ASP A 205 -37.28 3.75 -2.43
N THR A 206 -36.71 3.82 -1.21
CA THR A 206 -35.45 4.48 -0.97
C THR A 206 -34.37 3.45 -0.72
N LYS A 207 -33.29 3.53 -1.51
CA LYS A 207 -32.11 2.68 -1.40
C LYS A 207 -30.85 3.52 -1.50
N TYR A 208 -29.75 3.04 -0.93
CA TYR A 208 -28.47 3.74 -0.94
C TYR A 208 -27.35 2.88 -1.52
N VAL A 209 -26.41 3.53 -2.19
CA VAL A 209 -25.14 2.92 -2.62
C VAL A 209 -23.97 3.68 -2.03
N ILE A 210 -22.94 2.97 -1.57
CA ILE A 210 -21.84 3.59 -0.86
C ILE A 210 -20.50 3.04 -1.37
N VAL A 211 -19.57 3.96 -1.64
CA VAL A 211 -18.15 3.66 -1.80
C VAL A 211 -17.50 3.63 -0.42
N ASN A 212 -17.00 2.47 -0.03
CA ASN A 212 -16.17 2.34 1.17
C ASN A 212 -14.72 2.60 0.79
N ALA A 213 -14.21 3.77 1.17
CA ALA A 213 -12.83 4.19 1.02
C ALA A 213 -12.15 4.40 2.39
N ASP A 214 -12.60 3.65 3.41
CA ASP A 214 -11.94 3.60 4.72
C ASP A 214 -10.80 2.58 4.73
N GLU A 215 -9.75 2.87 3.98
CA GLU A 215 -8.54 2.05 3.86
C GLU A 215 -7.60 2.36 5.02
N GLY A 216 -7.74 1.64 6.13
CA GLY A 216 -7.02 1.90 7.37
C GLY A 216 -5.84 0.98 7.67
N ASP A 217 -5.58 -0.04 6.86
CA ASP A 217 -4.48 -0.99 7.05
C ASP A 217 -3.11 -0.29 6.94
N PRO A 218 -2.19 -0.44 7.92
CA PRO A 218 -0.81 0.05 7.78
C PRO A 218 -0.12 -0.53 6.53
N GLY A 219 0.39 0.36 5.68
CA GLY A 219 1.05 -0.02 4.44
C GLY A 219 0.11 -0.24 3.24
N ALA A 220 -1.22 -0.19 3.42
CA ALA A 220 -2.19 -0.26 2.33
C ALA A 220 -2.51 1.13 1.78
N PHE A 221 -2.46 1.29 0.44
CA PHE A 221 -2.77 2.54 -0.24
C PHE A 221 -3.31 2.34 -1.68
N MET A 222 -3.96 1.19 -1.92
CA MET A 222 -4.54 0.83 -3.21
C MET A 222 -5.73 1.72 -3.54
N ASP A 223 -6.69 1.79 -2.63
CA ASP A 223 -7.92 2.57 -2.79
C ASP A 223 -7.60 4.07 -2.90
N ARG A 224 -6.68 4.55 -2.06
CA ARG A 224 -6.16 5.91 -2.14
C ARG A 224 -5.61 6.24 -3.53
N ALA A 225 -4.80 5.34 -4.11
CA ALA A 225 -4.19 5.59 -5.41
C ALA A 225 -5.21 5.62 -6.56
N VAL A 226 -6.30 4.85 -6.48
CA VAL A 226 -7.39 4.91 -7.46
C VAL A 226 -8.20 6.19 -7.30
N LEU A 227 -8.52 6.60 -6.05
CA LEU A 227 -9.22 7.87 -5.77
C LEU A 227 -8.40 9.09 -6.19
N GLU A 228 -7.08 9.06 -5.94
CA GLU A 228 -6.17 10.14 -6.31
C GLU A 228 -5.94 10.21 -7.83
N GLY A 229 -5.92 9.06 -8.53
CA GLY A 229 -5.48 8.99 -9.93
C GLY A 229 -6.60 8.90 -10.95
N ASN A 230 -7.71 8.23 -10.63
CA ASN A 230 -8.82 8.01 -11.56
C ASN A 230 -10.18 7.99 -10.84
N PRO A 231 -10.59 9.09 -10.18
CA PRO A 231 -11.84 9.15 -9.42
C PRO A 231 -13.09 8.91 -10.29
N HIS A 232 -13.06 9.30 -11.55
CA HIS A 232 -14.21 9.12 -12.47
C HIS A 232 -14.57 7.65 -12.71
N SER A 233 -13.60 6.72 -12.70
CA SER A 233 -13.89 5.29 -12.83
C SER A 233 -14.75 4.75 -11.69
N ILE A 234 -14.53 5.27 -10.49
CA ILE A 234 -15.30 4.92 -9.29
C ILE A 234 -16.69 5.52 -9.35
N LEU A 235 -16.79 6.81 -9.77
CA LEU A 235 -18.08 7.48 -9.93
C LEU A 235 -18.94 6.79 -10.99
N GLU A 236 -18.37 6.45 -12.16
CA GLU A 236 -19.07 5.72 -13.21
C GLU A 236 -19.59 4.37 -12.69
N GLY A 237 -18.73 3.60 -11.99
CA GLY A 237 -19.12 2.33 -11.37
C GLY A 237 -20.24 2.48 -10.34
N LEU A 238 -20.19 3.53 -9.52
CA LEU A 238 -21.21 3.81 -8.52
C LEU A 238 -22.56 4.17 -9.17
N ILE A 239 -22.55 4.98 -10.23
CA ILE A 239 -23.77 5.36 -10.98
C ILE A 239 -24.40 4.13 -11.64
N ILE A 240 -23.58 3.28 -12.26
CA ILE A 240 -24.04 1.99 -12.84
C ILE A 240 -24.70 1.12 -11.78
N GLY A 241 -24.05 0.98 -10.62
CA GLY A 241 -24.61 0.20 -9.51
C GLY A 241 -25.88 0.83 -8.92
N ALA A 242 -25.97 2.15 -8.87
CA ALA A 242 -27.17 2.86 -8.43
C ALA A 242 -28.36 2.56 -9.35
N TYR A 243 -28.15 2.64 -10.66
CA TYR A 243 -29.16 2.26 -11.65
C TYR A 243 -29.60 0.79 -11.47
N ALA A 244 -28.65 -0.13 -11.38
CA ALA A 244 -28.90 -1.55 -11.22
C ALA A 244 -29.69 -1.89 -9.95
N ILE A 245 -29.45 -1.20 -8.84
CA ILE A 245 -30.06 -1.44 -7.53
C ILE A 245 -31.39 -0.67 -7.38
N GLY A 246 -31.58 0.43 -8.13
CA GLY A 246 -32.68 1.36 -7.99
C GLY A 246 -32.45 2.37 -6.87
N SER A 247 -31.24 2.92 -6.79
CA SER A 247 -30.84 3.97 -5.85
C SER A 247 -30.75 5.31 -6.56
N HIS A 248 -31.14 6.39 -5.88
CA HIS A 248 -31.06 7.77 -6.38
C HIS A 248 -30.07 8.62 -5.57
N GLU A 249 -29.47 8.06 -4.52
CA GLU A 249 -28.49 8.76 -3.68
C GLU A 249 -27.34 7.84 -3.30
N GLY A 250 -26.11 8.35 -3.45
CA GLY A 250 -24.88 7.64 -3.11
C GLY A 250 -23.96 8.43 -2.19
N TYR A 251 -23.05 7.71 -1.54
CA TYR A 251 -22.03 8.28 -0.67
C TYR A 251 -20.65 7.77 -1.02
N VAL A 252 -19.64 8.65 -0.95
CA VAL A 252 -18.24 8.27 -0.95
C VAL A 252 -17.70 8.53 0.45
N TYR A 253 -17.45 7.47 1.21
CA TYR A 253 -16.91 7.55 2.56
C TYR A 253 -15.39 7.46 2.49
N VAL A 254 -14.70 8.56 2.72
CA VAL A 254 -13.24 8.69 2.60
C VAL A 254 -12.62 9.09 3.93
N ARG A 255 -11.49 8.50 4.27
CA ARG A 255 -10.70 8.87 5.46
C ARG A 255 -10.25 10.34 5.40
N GLN A 256 -10.25 11.02 6.56
CA GLN A 256 -9.74 12.39 6.69
C GLN A 256 -8.24 12.50 6.34
N GLU A 257 -7.49 11.42 6.51
CA GLU A 257 -6.05 11.33 6.23
C GLU A 257 -5.70 11.28 4.74
N TYR A 258 -6.71 11.27 3.86
CA TYR A 258 -6.53 11.26 2.40
C TYR A 258 -6.96 12.59 1.76
N PRO A 259 -6.30 13.73 2.09
CA PRO A 259 -6.73 15.05 1.62
C PRO A 259 -6.71 15.19 0.10
N LEU A 260 -5.72 14.61 -0.59
CA LEU A 260 -5.64 14.64 -2.05
C LEU A 260 -6.77 13.84 -2.71
N ALA A 261 -7.12 12.67 -2.16
CA ALA A 261 -8.26 11.87 -2.63
C ALA A 261 -9.58 12.62 -2.45
N LEU A 262 -9.78 13.27 -1.28
CA LEU A 262 -10.95 14.11 -1.02
C LEU A 262 -11.07 15.28 -2.01
N GLU A 263 -9.96 15.94 -2.32
CA GLU A 263 -9.90 17.03 -3.31
C GLU A 263 -10.28 16.52 -4.70
N ASN A 264 -9.62 15.46 -5.17
CA ASN A 264 -9.81 14.94 -6.53
C ASN A 264 -11.22 14.36 -6.74
N VAL A 265 -11.76 13.64 -5.75
CA VAL A 265 -13.15 13.14 -5.79
C VAL A 265 -14.14 14.31 -5.82
N GLY A 266 -13.91 15.36 -5.03
CA GLY A 266 -14.75 16.57 -5.05
C GLY A 266 -14.75 17.26 -6.41
N VAL A 267 -13.58 17.39 -7.05
CA VAL A 267 -13.46 17.93 -8.40
C VAL A 267 -14.18 17.04 -9.42
N ALA A 268 -13.99 15.72 -9.34
CA ALA A 268 -14.62 14.78 -10.26
C ALA A 268 -16.16 14.77 -10.15
N ILE A 269 -16.71 14.84 -8.94
CA ILE A 269 -18.17 14.96 -8.74
C ILE A 269 -18.70 16.25 -9.40
N LYS A 270 -18.03 17.39 -9.18
CA LYS A 270 -18.42 18.67 -9.80
C LYS A 270 -18.38 18.59 -11.33
N GLN A 271 -17.31 18.06 -11.90
CA GLN A 271 -17.17 17.87 -13.34
C GLN A 271 -18.24 16.93 -13.90
N ALA A 272 -18.55 15.84 -13.20
CA ALA A 272 -19.60 14.91 -13.60
C ALA A 272 -20.99 15.57 -13.60
N GLN A 273 -21.26 16.45 -12.63
CA GLN A 273 -22.51 17.27 -12.60
C GLN A 273 -22.56 18.27 -13.76
N GLU A 274 -21.47 19.02 -14.00
CA GLU A 274 -21.37 19.99 -15.09
C GLU A 274 -21.52 19.35 -16.47
N CYS A 275 -21.00 18.12 -16.64
CA CYS A 275 -21.13 17.36 -17.89
C CYS A 275 -22.46 16.61 -18.06
N GLY A 276 -23.28 16.47 -17.01
CA GLY A 276 -24.57 15.77 -17.09
C GLY A 276 -24.49 14.27 -16.80
N PHE A 277 -23.41 13.81 -16.14
CA PHE A 277 -23.28 12.41 -15.68
C PHE A 277 -23.79 12.21 -14.24
N LEU A 278 -24.10 13.29 -13.53
CA LEU A 278 -24.75 13.30 -12.21
C LEU A 278 -25.86 14.34 -12.16
N GLY A 279 -26.82 14.17 -11.25
CA GLY A 279 -27.96 15.03 -11.05
C GLY A 279 -29.23 14.43 -11.66
N ARG A 280 -30.02 15.27 -12.33
CA ARG A 280 -31.29 14.88 -12.91
C ARG A 280 -31.17 14.50 -14.38
N ASN A 281 -31.95 13.50 -14.80
CA ASN A 281 -32.07 13.09 -16.19
C ASN A 281 -30.70 12.83 -16.87
N ILE A 282 -29.88 12.03 -16.23
CA ILE A 282 -28.50 11.74 -16.67
C ILE A 282 -28.49 11.30 -18.14
N LEU A 283 -27.73 11.99 -18.98
CA LEU A 283 -27.65 11.74 -20.44
C LEU A 283 -29.00 11.67 -21.17
N GLY A 284 -30.07 12.20 -20.60
CA GLY A 284 -31.42 12.13 -21.19
C GLY A 284 -32.15 10.80 -20.95
N SER A 285 -31.70 9.97 -20.02
CA SER A 285 -32.24 8.61 -19.75
C SER A 285 -33.41 8.55 -18.78
N ASN A 286 -33.84 9.70 -18.20
CA ASN A 286 -34.81 9.79 -17.09
C ASN A 286 -34.29 9.17 -15.77
N PHE A 287 -33.02 8.86 -15.64
CA PHE A 287 -32.39 8.41 -14.40
C PHE A 287 -31.80 9.59 -13.65
N ASP A 288 -32.14 9.70 -12.36
CA ASP A 288 -31.64 10.73 -11.45
C ASP A 288 -30.71 10.08 -10.42
N PHE A 289 -29.53 10.65 -10.17
CA PHE A 289 -28.62 10.16 -9.14
C PHE A 289 -27.65 11.26 -8.69
N ASP A 290 -27.49 11.41 -7.38
CA ASP A 290 -26.54 12.33 -6.77
C ASP A 290 -25.58 11.63 -5.79
N ILE A 291 -24.38 12.19 -5.64
CA ILE A 291 -23.32 11.67 -4.78
C ILE A 291 -22.91 12.71 -3.73
N LYS A 292 -22.80 12.28 -2.47
CA LYS A 292 -22.29 13.07 -1.35
C LYS A 292 -20.97 12.49 -0.84
N VAL A 293 -20.01 13.34 -0.50
CA VAL A 293 -18.76 12.92 0.13
C VAL A 293 -18.90 13.02 1.65
N HIS A 294 -18.57 11.94 2.34
CA HIS A 294 -18.48 11.91 3.79
C HIS A 294 -17.03 11.69 4.24
N ARG A 295 -16.57 12.55 5.14
CA ARG A 295 -15.20 12.46 5.70
C ARG A 295 -15.24 11.61 6.96
N GLY A 296 -14.58 10.47 6.93
CA GLY A 296 -14.39 9.62 8.12
C GLY A 296 -13.42 10.26 9.11
N ALA A 297 -13.57 9.91 10.39
CA ALA A 297 -12.72 10.42 11.47
C ALA A 297 -11.42 9.60 11.68
N GLY A 298 -11.04 8.73 10.76
CA GLY A 298 -9.80 7.96 10.78
C GLY A 298 -9.85 6.65 11.58
N ALA A 299 -10.99 6.24 12.12
CA ALA A 299 -11.12 4.99 12.84
C ALA A 299 -11.17 3.78 11.88
N PHE A 300 -10.19 2.87 11.98
CA PHE A 300 -10.11 1.65 11.17
C PHE A 300 -11.38 0.79 11.22
N VAL A 301 -12.05 0.74 12.38
CA VAL A 301 -13.30 -0.01 12.54
C VAL A 301 -14.42 0.47 11.61
N CYS A 302 -14.37 1.72 11.12
CA CYS A 302 -15.35 2.27 10.17
C CYS A 302 -15.23 1.65 8.76
N GLY A 303 -14.18 0.87 8.46
CA GLY A 303 -14.12 0.01 7.29
C GLY A 303 -15.13 -1.15 7.34
N GLU A 304 -15.60 -1.55 8.53
CA GLU A 304 -16.68 -2.52 8.68
C GLU A 304 -18.03 -1.89 8.31
N GLU A 305 -18.80 -2.58 7.45
CA GLU A 305 -20.02 -2.05 6.82
C GLU A 305 -20.99 -1.38 7.80
N THR A 306 -21.25 -2.02 8.94
CA THR A 306 -22.25 -1.53 9.89
C THR A 306 -21.72 -0.39 10.77
N ALA A 307 -20.42 -0.35 11.03
CA ALA A 307 -19.77 0.76 11.70
C ALA A 307 -19.72 2.01 10.79
N LEU A 308 -19.42 1.82 9.51
CA LEU A 308 -19.47 2.88 8.50
C LEU A 308 -20.87 3.51 8.41
N LEU A 309 -21.91 2.68 8.41
CA LEU A 309 -23.30 3.18 8.39
C LEU A 309 -23.62 4.03 9.60
N LEU A 310 -23.26 3.58 10.80
CA LEU A 310 -23.48 4.38 12.02
C LEU A 310 -22.69 5.70 11.99
N SER A 311 -21.46 5.68 11.45
CA SER A 311 -20.68 6.92 11.24
C SER A 311 -21.38 7.90 10.29
N LEU A 312 -21.94 7.41 9.17
CA LEU A 312 -22.76 8.22 8.25
C LEU A 312 -24.02 8.78 8.91
N GLU A 313 -24.61 8.04 9.85
CA GLU A 313 -25.76 8.46 10.64
C GLU A 313 -25.42 9.47 11.73
N GLY A 314 -24.13 9.88 11.89
CA GLY A 314 -23.66 10.77 12.94
C GLY A 314 -23.58 10.12 14.33
N LYS A 315 -23.52 8.78 14.38
CA LYS A 315 -23.40 7.99 15.60
C LYS A 315 -21.97 7.45 15.75
N PRO A 316 -21.56 6.98 16.95
CA PRO A 316 -20.30 6.27 17.11
C PRO A 316 -20.17 5.11 16.12
N GLY A 317 -19.02 5.01 15.42
CA GLY A 317 -18.73 3.98 14.43
C GLY A 317 -18.49 2.62 15.08
N GLU A 318 -19.53 1.98 15.56
CA GLU A 318 -19.50 0.67 16.20
C GLU A 318 -20.24 -0.38 15.37
N PRO A 319 -19.69 -1.60 15.20
CA PRO A 319 -20.39 -2.68 14.50
C PRO A 319 -21.69 -3.07 15.19
N ARG A 320 -22.69 -3.43 14.40
CA ARG A 320 -23.95 -4.04 14.87
C ARG A 320 -24.06 -5.50 14.48
N SER A 321 -24.92 -6.25 15.18
CA SER A 321 -25.19 -7.64 14.86
C SER A 321 -25.85 -7.80 13.48
N ARG A 322 -25.54 -8.87 12.79
CA ARG A 322 -26.18 -9.30 11.54
C ARG A 322 -26.76 -10.70 11.72
N PRO A 323 -27.98 -11.04 11.26
CA PRO A 323 -28.93 -10.18 10.55
C PRO A 323 -29.53 -9.07 11.42
N PRO A 324 -30.12 -7.99 10.83
CA PRO A 324 -30.28 -7.77 9.39
C PRO A 324 -28.99 -7.32 8.70
N TYR A 325 -28.80 -7.73 7.44
CA TYR A 325 -27.67 -7.29 6.61
C TYR A 325 -27.95 -5.90 6.00
N PRO A 326 -26.93 -5.09 5.70
CA PRO A 326 -27.11 -3.77 5.09
C PRO A 326 -27.93 -3.78 3.81
N ALA A 327 -27.83 -4.83 3.00
CA ALA A 327 -28.61 -4.97 1.78
C ALA A 327 -30.14 -4.97 2.02
N THR A 328 -30.59 -5.30 3.23
CA THR A 328 -32.01 -5.27 3.61
C THR A 328 -32.33 -4.13 4.58
N SER A 329 -31.42 -3.78 5.49
CA SER A 329 -31.59 -2.72 6.50
C SER A 329 -30.24 -2.08 6.84
N GLY A 330 -29.85 -1.11 6.03
CA GLY A 330 -28.58 -0.37 6.10
C GLY A 330 -28.74 1.05 6.67
N LEU A 331 -28.33 2.04 5.88
CA LEU A 331 -28.35 3.46 6.23
C LEU A 331 -29.78 3.93 6.54
N TRP A 332 -29.96 4.49 7.73
CA TRP A 332 -31.30 4.89 8.25
C TRP A 332 -32.38 3.80 8.14
N GLY A 333 -31.96 2.53 8.25
CA GLY A 333 -32.87 1.39 8.15
C GLY A 333 -33.30 1.05 6.71
N LYS A 334 -32.74 1.68 5.70
CA LYS A 334 -33.07 1.46 4.28
C LYS A 334 -32.09 0.45 3.63
N PRO A 335 -32.52 -0.28 2.59
CA PRO A 335 -31.62 -1.15 1.84
C PRO A 335 -30.40 -0.39 1.34
N THR A 336 -29.20 -0.90 1.62
CA THR A 336 -27.95 -0.20 1.32
C THR A 336 -26.92 -1.18 0.78
N ASN A 337 -26.34 -0.87 -0.38
CA ASN A 337 -25.20 -1.60 -0.92
C ASN A 337 -23.91 -0.84 -0.67
N ILE A 338 -22.93 -1.49 -0.04
CA ILE A 338 -21.62 -0.93 0.26
C ILE A 338 -20.58 -1.76 -0.48
N ASN A 339 -19.79 -1.15 -1.35
CA ASN A 339 -18.64 -1.79 -1.97
C ASN A 339 -17.38 -0.94 -1.80
N ASN A 340 -16.24 -1.61 -1.79
CA ASN A 340 -14.92 -0.99 -1.75
C ASN A 340 -14.60 -0.23 -3.05
N VAL A 341 -13.65 0.71 -3.01
CA VAL A 341 -13.19 1.54 -4.16
C VAL A 341 -12.80 0.69 -5.37
N GLU A 342 -11.89 -0.27 -5.19
CA GLU A 342 -11.43 -1.13 -6.28
C GLU A 342 -12.57 -1.98 -6.86
N THR A 343 -13.55 -2.38 -6.04
CA THR A 343 -14.74 -3.10 -6.51
C THR A 343 -15.56 -2.23 -7.46
N TRP A 344 -15.80 -0.97 -7.11
CA TRP A 344 -16.54 -0.04 -7.98
C TRP A 344 -15.79 0.26 -9.27
N ALA A 345 -14.47 0.42 -9.23
CA ALA A 345 -13.62 0.68 -10.41
C ALA A 345 -13.60 -0.49 -11.42
N ASN A 346 -13.90 -1.71 -10.99
CA ASN A 346 -14.05 -2.87 -11.88
C ASN A 346 -15.36 -2.86 -12.68
N VAL A 347 -16.40 -2.22 -12.17
CA VAL A 347 -17.75 -2.26 -12.78
C VAL A 347 -17.79 -1.70 -14.21
N PRO A 348 -17.24 -0.51 -14.50
CA PRO A 348 -17.20 0.01 -15.87
C PRO A 348 -16.49 -0.93 -16.85
N LEU A 349 -15.42 -1.59 -16.41
CA LEU A 349 -14.67 -2.54 -17.24
C LEU A 349 -15.51 -3.78 -17.59
N ILE A 350 -16.24 -4.30 -16.60
CA ILE A 350 -17.14 -5.46 -16.79
C ILE A 350 -18.26 -5.11 -17.76
N VAL A 351 -18.91 -3.97 -17.56
CA VAL A 351 -20.03 -3.55 -18.43
C VAL A 351 -19.55 -3.25 -19.87
N SER A 352 -18.38 -2.60 -20.01
CA SER A 352 -17.85 -2.27 -21.34
C SER A 352 -17.46 -3.51 -22.13
N ASN A 353 -16.66 -4.40 -21.51
CA ASN A 353 -16.00 -5.52 -22.20
C ASN A 353 -16.77 -6.84 -22.09
N GLY A 354 -17.75 -6.92 -21.17
CA GLY A 354 -18.53 -8.13 -20.91
C GLY A 354 -17.96 -9.00 -19.78
N ALA A 355 -18.86 -9.75 -19.16
CA ALA A 355 -18.52 -10.69 -18.08
C ALA A 355 -17.55 -11.79 -18.54
N ASP A 356 -17.69 -12.26 -19.78
CA ASP A 356 -16.83 -13.31 -20.34
C ASP A 356 -15.38 -12.85 -20.52
N TRP A 357 -15.16 -11.58 -20.87
CA TRP A 357 -13.83 -10.99 -20.89
C TRP A 357 -13.23 -10.95 -19.48
N TYR A 358 -13.99 -10.47 -18.49
CA TYR A 358 -13.49 -10.32 -17.12
C TYR A 358 -13.13 -11.66 -16.47
N ASN A 359 -13.95 -12.69 -16.71
CA ASN A 359 -13.77 -13.99 -16.06
C ASN A 359 -12.71 -14.90 -16.75
N GLN A 360 -12.08 -14.45 -17.85
CA GLN A 360 -10.89 -15.09 -18.41
C GLN A 360 -9.67 -14.96 -17.48
N LEU A 361 -9.62 -13.89 -16.69
CA LEU A 361 -8.54 -13.67 -15.71
C LEU A 361 -8.95 -14.25 -14.34
N GLY A 362 -7.98 -14.81 -13.64
CA GLY A 362 -8.17 -15.29 -12.29
C GLY A 362 -8.33 -16.79 -12.16
N THR A 363 -8.72 -17.22 -10.94
CA THR A 363 -8.95 -18.63 -10.58
C THR A 363 -10.39 -19.06 -10.93
N ALA A 364 -10.74 -20.31 -10.67
CA ALA A 364 -12.12 -20.77 -10.83
C ALA A 364 -13.12 -19.99 -9.95
N ARG A 365 -12.71 -19.56 -8.76
CA ARG A 365 -13.58 -18.92 -7.76
C ARG A 365 -13.34 -17.42 -7.56
N SER A 366 -12.18 -16.90 -7.96
CA SER A 366 -11.82 -15.49 -7.82
C SER A 366 -11.38 -14.93 -9.17
N LYS A 367 -12.21 -14.08 -9.78
CA LYS A 367 -12.04 -13.56 -11.13
C LYS A 367 -11.45 -12.15 -11.15
N GLY A 368 -10.86 -11.78 -12.32
CA GLY A 368 -10.28 -10.47 -12.57
C GLY A 368 -8.91 -10.26 -11.96
N THR A 369 -8.53 -9.01 -11.80
CA THR A 369 -7.26 -8.59 -11.18
C THR A 369 -7.47 -8.14 -9.73
N LYS A 370 -6.36 -8.00 -8.98
CA LYS A 370 -6.32 -7.40 -7.64
C LYS A 370 -5.10 -6.51 -7.52
N ILE A 371 -5.29 -5.33 -6.96
CA ILE A 371 -4.20 -4.42 -6.62
C ILE A 371 -3.66 -4.79 -5.24
N PHE A 372 -2.35 -4.92 -5.14
CA PHE A 372 -1.64 -5.14 -3.88
C PHE A 372 -0.68 -4.00 -3.58
N SER A 373 -0.57 -3.66 -2.31
CA SER A 373 0.46 -2.77 -1.79
C SER A 373 1.64 -3.63 -1.33
N LEU A 374 2.70 -3.73 -2.14
CA LEU A 374 3.91 -4.49 -1.86
C LEU A 374 4.92 -3.61 -1.14
N VAL A 375 5.16 -3.88 0.13
CA VAL A 375 6.02 -3.07 1.01
C VAL A 375 6.88 -3.94 1.93
N GLY A 376 7.72 -3.31 2.75
CA GLY A 376 8.60 -3.99 3.71
C GLY A 376 9.99 -4.25 3.17
N LYS A 377 10.53 -5.43 3.40
CA LYS A 377 11.88 -5.84 2.98
C LYS A 377 11.89 -6.38 1.56
N ILE A 378 11.58 -5.51 0.60
CA ILE A 378 11.51 -5.79 -0.83
C ILE A 378 12.25 -4.69 -1.61
N LYS A 379 12.89 -5.02 -2.72
CA LYS A 379 13.65 -4.03 -3.51
C LYS A 379 12.75 -3.04 -4.25
N ASN A 380 11.68 -3.52 -4.85
CA ASN A 380 10.72 -2.69 -5.58
C ASN A 380 9.45 -2.53 -4.76
N THR A 381 9.36 -1.45 -4.01
CA THR A 381 8.15 -1.08 -3.23
C THR A 381 7.16 -0.35 -4.12
N GLY A 382 5.87 -0.75 -4.04
CA GLY A 382 4.83 -0.05 -4.80
C GLY A 382 3.49 -0.76 -4.85
N LEU A 383 2.63 -0.30 -5.77
CA LEU A 383 1.38 -0.96 -6.10
C LEU A 383 1.56 -1.95 -7.24
N VAL A 384 1.04 -3.13 -7.06
CA VAL A 384 1.16 -4.24 -8.00
C VAL A 384 -0.24 -4.75 -8.32
N GLU A 385 -0.64 -4.69 -9.58
CA GLU A 385 -1.91 -5.24 -10.05
C GLU A 385 -1.65 -6.53 -10.85
N VAL A 386 -2.16 -7.64 -10.33
CA VAL A 386 -1.98 -8.97 -10.94
C VAL A 386 -3.31 -9.71 -11.07
N PRO A 387 -3.42 -10.66 -12.00
CA PRO A 387 -4.56 -11.58 -12.04
C PRO A 387 -4.68 -12.32 -10.71
N MET A 388 -5.91 -12.51 -10.24
CA MET A 388 -6.18 -13.42 -9.14
C MET A 388 -5.62 -14.80 -9.51
N GLY A 389 -4.89 -15.44 -8.58
CA GLY A 389 -4.19 -16.69 -8.86
C GLY A 389 -2.71 -16.56 -9.20
N ALA A 390 -2.19 -15.34 -9.36
CA ALA A 390 -0.73 -15.14 -9.38
C ALA A 390 -0.10 -15.70 -8.08
N THR A 391 1.12 -16.23 -8.14
CA THR A 391 1.75 -16.77 -6.93
C THR A 391 2.42 -15.66 -6.11
N LEU A 392 2.51 -15.85 -4.79
CA LEU A 392 3.29 -14.94 -3.92
C LEU A 392 4.74 -14.87 -4.38
N ARG A 393 5.31 -15.98 -4.86
CA ARG A 393 6.67 -16.05 -5.41
C ARG A 393 6.85 -15.11 -6.60
N ASP A 394 5.89 -15.11 -7.53
CA ASP A 394 5.95 -14.25 -8.72
C ASP A 394 5.88 -12.77 -8.32
N ILE A 395 5.01 -12.42 -7.39
CA ILE A 395 4.88 -11.05 -6.88
C ILE A 395 6.18 -10.59 -6.22
N ILE A 396 6.78 -11.41 -5.35
CA ILE A 396 7.99 -11.05 -4.60
C ILE A 396 9.22 -11.00 -5.51
N TYR A 397 9.43 -11.99 -6.36
CA TYR A 397 10.70 -12.14 -7.08
C TYR A 397 10.67 -11.61 -8.51
N LYS A 398 9.56 -11.76 -9.26
CA LYS A 398 9.47 -11.26 -10.64
C LYS A 398 9.13 -9.76 -10.69
N ILE A 399 8.25 -9.30 -9.79
CA ILE A 399 7.80 -7.90 -9.76
C ILE A 399 8.61 -7.12 -8.73
N GLY A 400 8.68 -7.63 -7.49
CA GLY A 400 9.36 -7.00 -6.37
C GLY A 400 10.89 -7.05 -6.42
N ASP A 401 11.49 -7.82 -7.34
CA ASP A 401 12.94 -8.05 -7.50
C ASP A 401 13.62 -8.62 -6.23
N GLY A 402 12.84 -9.30 -5.36
CA GLY A 402 13.33 -10.01 -4.19
C GLY A 402 13.81 -9.14 -3.04
N ILE A 403 14.56 -9.77 -2.12
CA ILE A 403 14.98 -9.16 -0.85
C ILE A 403 16.24 -8.31 -1.05
N PRO A 404 16.31 -7.07 -0.48
CA PRO A 404 17.48 -6.23 -0.61
C PRO A 404 18.68 -6.79 0.18
N GLY A 405 19.90 -6.42 -0.24
CA GLY A 405 21.13 -6.70 0.47
C GLY A 405 21.57 -8.17 0.49
N GLY A 406 21.00 -9.03 -0.40
CA GLY A 406 21.34 -10.45 -0.46
C GLY A 406 20.81 -11.29 0.72
N LYS A 407 19.93 -10.73 1.53
CA LYS A 407 19.31 -11.43 2.66
C LYS A 407 18.27 -12.44 2.18
N LYS A 408 17.96 -13.41 3.05
CA LYS A 408 16.95 -14.41 2.78
C LYS A 408 15.55 -13.90 3.09
N PHE A 409 14.58 -14.35 2.30
CA PHE A 409 13.17 -14.19 2.64
C PHE A 409 12.84 -14.99 3.90
N LYS A 410 11.98 -14.44 4.76
CA LYS A 410 11.49 -15.13 5.96
C LYS A 410 10.00 -15.36 5.92
N ALA A 411 9.23 -14.31 5.71
CA ALA A 411 7.77 -14.37 5.65
C ALA A 411 7.18 -13.20 4.86
N ILE A 412 5.92 -13.33 4.48
CA ILE A 412 5.09 -12.24 4.00
C ILE A 412 3.81 -12.18 4.83
N GLN A 413 3.48 -10.99 5.34
CA GLN A 413 2.17 -10.72 5.94
C GLN A 413 1.20 -10.32 4.84
N THR A 414 0.06 -10.99 4.74
CA THR A 414 -1.04 -10.63 3.84
C THR A 414 -2.29 -10.28 4.62
N GLY A 415 -3.11 -9.37 4.08
CA GLY A 415 -4.39 -8.99 4.69
C GLY A 415 -4.30 -7.95 5.81
N GLY A 416 -3.21 -7.18 5.85
CA GLY A 416 -3.02 -6.13 6.84
C GLY A 416 -2.78 -6.67 8.27
N PRO A 417 -3.02 -5.84 9.32
CA PRO A 417 -2.76 -6.20 10.71
C PRO A 417 -3.57 -7.39 11.22
N ALA A 418 -4.72 -7.63 10.63
CA ALA A 418 -5.61 -8.74 10.98
C ALA A 418 -5.42 -9.97 10.08
N GLY A 419 -4.42 -9.94 9.21
CA GLY A 419 -4.04 -11.04 8.34
C GLY A 419 -3.06 -12.03 8.98
N GLY A 420 -2.41 -12.85 8.15
CA GLY A 420 -1.48 -13.88 8.63
C GLY A 420 -0.12 -13.82 7.95
N CYS A 421 0.89 -14.33 8.65
CA CYS A 421 2.25 -14.50 8.14
C CYS A 421 2.39 -15.82 7.39
N ILE A 422 2.91 -15.76 6.18
CA ILE A 422 3.11 -16.92 5.29
C ILE A 422 4.62 -17.13 5.12
N PRO A 423 5.19 -18.30 5.46
CA PRO A 423 6.62 -18.61 5.34
C PRO A 423 7.00 -18.97 3.89
N GLU A 424 8.29 -19.15 3.65
CA GLU A 424 8.88 -19.45 2.33
C GLU A 424 8.29 -20.70 1.66
N GLU A 425 7.98 -21.74 2.44
CA GLU A 425 7.45 -23.03 1.96
C GLU A 425 6.08 -22.91 1.26
N HIS A 426 5.35 -21.80 1.50
CA HIS A 426 4.04 -21.54 0.93
C HIS A 426 4.03 -20.42 -0.13
N LEU A 427 5.20 -19.99 -0.65
CA LEU A 427 5.26 -18.92 -1.64
C LEU A 427 4.62 -19.25 -3.00
N ASP A 428 4.45 -20.53 -3.31
CA ASP A 428 3.81 -20.98 -4.55
C ASP A 428 2.29 -21.04 -4.47
N ILE A 429 1.72 -20.63 -3.31
CA ILE A 429 0.27 -20.53 -3.16
C ILE A 429 -0.27 -19.40 -4.06
N PRO A 430 -1.38 -19.62 -4.78
CA PRO A 430 -2.02 -18.57 -5.55
C PRO A 430 -2.68 -17.52 -4.64
N VAL A 431 -2.60 -16.26 -5.02
CA VAL A 431 -3.31 -15.16 -4.36
C VAL A 431 -4.79 -15.29 -4.68
N ASP A 432 -5.52 -15.91 -3.77
CA ASP A 432 -6.94 -16.22 -3.88
C ASP A 432 -7.58 -16.13 -2.50
N PHE A 433 -8.85 -15.69 -2.42
CA PHE A 433 -9.55 -15.52 -1.14
C PHE A 433 -9.65 -16.83 -0.35
N ASP A 434 -9.83 -17.95 -1.04
CA ASP A 434 -10.05 -19.24 -0.40
C ASP A 434 -8.72 -19.96 -0.12
N GLU A 435 -7.71 -19.78 -0.99
CA GLU A 435 -6.41 -20.45 -0.83
C GLU A 435 -5.61 -19.86 0.33
N LEU A 436 -5.56 -18.54 0.48
CA LEU A 436 -4.84 -17.88 1.58
C LEU A 436 -5.36 -18.31 2.97
N ILE A 437 -6.66 -18.58 3.11
CA ILE A 437 -7.25 -19.07 4.36
C ILE A 437 -6.68 -20.41 4.78
N LYS A 438 -6.34 -21.32 3.84
CA LYS A 438 -5.79 -22.64 4.14
C LYS A 438 -4.44 -22.58 4.87
N VAL A 439 -3.68 -21.53 4.63
CA VAL A 439 -2.39 -21.28 5.30
C VAL A 439 -2.48 -20.32 6.49
N GLY A 440 -3.69 -20.03 6.97
CA GLY A 440 -3.90 -19.18 8.15
C GLY A 440 -3.74 -17.69 7.87
N ALA A 441 -3.86 -17.27 6.61
CA ALA A 441 -3.80 -15.88 6.19
C ALA A 441 -5.13 -15.44 5.54
N ILE A 442 -5.26 -14.17 5.21
CA ILE A 442 -6.41 -13.65 4.46
C ILE A 442 -5.93 -12.70 3.35
N MET A 443 -6.79 -12.48 2.36
CA MET A 443 -6.53 -11.49 1.31
C MET A 443 -6.49 -10.07 1.88
N GLY A 444 -7.42 -9.73 2.75
CA GLY A 444 -7.63 -8.37 3.22
C GLY A 444 -7.90 -7.41 2.08
N SER A 445 -7.60 -6.14 2.29
CA SER A 445 -7.70 -5.11 1.24
C SER A 445 -6.61 -5.24 0.17
N GLY A 446 -5.52 -5.97 0.44
CA GLY A 446 -4.40 -6.20 -0.49
C GLY A 446 -3.04 -5.72 0.05
N GLY A 447 -2.93 -5.47 1.34
CA GLY A 447 -1.62 -5.18 1.97
C GLY A 447 -0.72 -6.40 1.98
N MET A 448 0.53 -6.26 1.51
CA MET A 448 1.58 -7.28 1.52
C MET A 448 2.85 -6.69 2.12
N ILE A 449 3.26 -7.21 3.28
CA ILE A 449 4.47 -6.77 3.97
C ILE A 449 5.50 -7.90 3.96
N VAL A 450 6.57 -7.71 3.20
CA VAL A 450 7.66 -8.69 3.06
C VAL A 450 8.65 -8.53 4.21
N MET A 451 9.12 -9.64 4.75
CA MET A 451 10.03 -9.73 5.88
C MET A 451 11.25 -10.58 5.53
N ASP A 452 12.43 -10.13 5.96
CA ASP A 452 13.71 -10.82 5.80
C ASP A 452 14.11 -11.63 7.05
N GLU A 453 15.23 -12.32 6.95
CA GLU A 453 15.79 -13.16 8.03
C GLU A 453 16.07 -12.40 9.34
N ASP A 454 16.25 -11.08 9.28
CA ASP A 454 16.48 -10.24 10.46
C ASP A 454 15.18 -9.79 11.17
N THR A 455 14.03 -10.22 10.69
CA THR A 455 12.74 -9.87 11.29
C THR A 455 12.36 -10.84 12.39
N CYS A 456 12.01 -10.35 13.57
CA CYS A 456 11.51 -11.15 14.71
C CYS A 456 10.01 -11.37 14.57
N MET A 457 9.56 -12.62 14.46
CA MET A 457 8.15 -12.93 14.25
C MET A 457 7.29 -12.73 15.51
N VAL A 458 7.89 -12.80 16.69
CA VAL A 458 7.20 -12.47 17.97
C VAL A 458 6.92 -10.97 18.05
N ASP A 459 7.89 -10.15 17.64
CA ASP A 459 7.72 -8.68 17.61
C ASP A 459 6.74 -8.25 16.52
N VAL A 460 6.71 -8.92 15.36
CA VAL A 460 5.71 -8.71 14.31
C VAL A 460 4.29 -8.96 14.83
N ALA A 461 4.05 -10.07 15.51
CA ALA A 461 2.75 -10.34 16.12
C ALA A 461 2.38 -9.28 17.16
N ARG A 462 3.33 -8.87 18.02
CA ARG A 462 3.16 -7.79 19.01
C ARG A 462 2.79 -6.46 18.32
N TYR A 463 3.49 -6.09 17.26
CA TYR A 463 3.26 -4.85 16.50
C TYR A 463 1.84 -4.79 15.93
N PHE A 464 1.38 -5.86 15.28
CA PHE A 464 0.02 -5.90 14.73
C PHE A 464 -1.05 -5.90 15.82
N LEU A 465 -0.83 -6.62 16.92
CA LEU A 465 -1.78 -6.57 18.05
C LEU A 465 -1.82 -5.21 18.73
N ASN A 466 -0.69 -4.47 18.77
CA ASN A 466 -0.69 -3.10 19.28
C ASN A 466 -1.63 -2.21 18.45
N PHE A 467 -1.54 -2.26 17.12
CA PHE A 467 -2.45 -1.55 16.23
C PHE A 467 -3.91 -1.94 16.49
N LEU A 468 -4.21 -3.24 16.54
CA LEU A 468 -5.58 -3.73 16.77
C LEU A 468 -6.12 -3.36 18.16
N THR A 469 -5.25 -3.24 19.16
CA THR A 469 -5.62 -2.75 20.50
C THR A 469 -6.07 -1.30 20.46
N GLN A 470 -5.41 -0.46 19.66
CA GLN A 470 -5.73 0.95 19.49
C GLN A 470 -6.99 1.17 18.64
N GLU A 471 -7.23 0.30 17.66
CA GLU A 471 -8.34 0.41 16.70
C GLU A 471 -9.62 -0.34 17.13
N SER A 472 -9.58 -1.11 18.22
CA SER A 472 -10.77 -1.77 18.75
C SER A 472 -11.78 -0.75 19.25
N CYS A 473 -13.03 -0.82 18.75
CA CYS A 473 -14.12 0.05 19.23
C CYS A 473 -14.53 -0.21 20.70
N GLY A 474 -14.05 -1.32 21.30
CA GLY A 474 -14.33 -1.66 22.69
C GLY A 474 -15.71 -2.25 22.97
N LYS A 475 -16.59 -2.41 21.97
CA LYS A 475 -17.98 -2.82 22.15
C LYS A 475 -18.12 -4.24 22.72
N CYS A 476 -17.45 -5.24 22.12
CA CYS A 476 -17.54 -6.62 22.57
C CYS A 476 -16.35 -7.01 23.45
N SER A 477 -16.62 -7.67 24.59
CA SER A 477 -15.60 -8.05 25.57
C SER A 477 -14.49 -8.94 25.01
N PRO A 478 -14.75 -9.95 24.13
CA PRO A 478 -13.70 -10.78 23.60
C PRO A 478 -12.63 -10.00 22.83
N CYS A 479 -13.02 -9.02 21.99
CA CYS A 479 -12.07 -8.15 21.28
C CYS A 479 -11.41 -7.17 22.26
N ARG A 480 -12.20 -6.43 23.07
CA ARG A 480 -11.70 -5.39 23.97
C ARG A 480 -10.65 -5.91 24.95
N GLU A 481 -10.89 -7.08 25.56
CA GLU A 481 -9.99 -7.65 26.56
C GLU A 481 -8.99 -8.64 25.94
N GLY A 482 -9.45 -9.52 25.04
CA GLY A 482 -8.61 -10.56 24.46
C GLY A 482 -7.42 -9.99 23.68
N VAL A 483 -7.65 -8.98 22.81
CA VAL A 483 -6.56 -8.35 22.04
C VAL A 483 -5.54 -7.68 22.98
N LYS A 484 -6.01 -7.00 24.04
CA LYS A 484 -5.10 -6.37 25.03
C LYS A 484 -4.28 -7.40 25.80
N GLN A 485 -4.89 -8.52 26.21
CA GLN A 485 -4.17 -9.55 26.95
C GLN A 485 -3.14 -10.26 26.07
N MET A 486 -3.47 -10.61 24.82
CA MET A 486 -2.51 -11.16 23.87
C MET A 486 -1.34 -10.18 23.63
N HIS A 487 -1.62 -8.89 23.40
CA HIS A 487 -0.60 -7.86 23.25
C HIS A 487 0.31 -7.77 24.49
N ARG A 488 -0.27 -7.82 25.70
CA ARG A 488 0.48 -7.79 26.97
C ARG A 488 1.43 -8.99 27.09
N ILE A 489 0.96 -10.19 26.77
CA ILE A 489 1.78 -11.41 26.82
C ILE A 489 2.95 -11.29 25.83
N LEU A 490 2.69 -10.90 24.57
CA LEU A 490 3.73 -10.70 23.57
C LEU A 490 4.74 -9.62 23.99
N THR A 491 4.28 -8.55 24.60
CA THR A 491 5.14 -7.50 25.15
C THR A 491 6.05 -8.08 26.25
N ASN A 492 5.49 -8.86 27.18
CA ASN A 492 6.31 -9.52 28.19
C ASN A 492 7.37 -10.46 27.58
N ILE A 493 7.00 -11.23 26.54
CA ILE A 493 7.93 -12.13 25.87
C ILE A 493 9.08 -11.34 25.21
N THR A 494 8.75 -10.27 24.47
CA THR A 494 9.77 -9.46 23.77
C THR A 494 10.65 -8.62 24.71
N GLU A 495 10.18 -8.37 25.94
CA GLU A 495 10.92 -7.69 26.99
C GLU A 495 11.65 -8.66 27.96
N GLY A 496 11.70 -9.95 27.65
CA GLY A 496 12.42 -10.95 28.46
C GLY A 496 11.66 -11.46 29.69
N ARG A 497 10.43 -11.02 29.89
CA ARG A 497 9.55 -11.42 31.01
C ARG A 497 8.60 -12.57 30.68
N GLY A 498 8.71 -13.16 29.49
CA GLY A 498 7.92 -14.32 29.08
C GLY A 498 8.11 -15.52 30.02
N LYS A 499 7.07 -16.31 30.22
CA LYS A 499 7.01 -17.45 31.15
C LYS A 499 6.56 -18.72 30.43
N GLU A 500 6.87 -19.87 30.99
CA GLU A 500 6.26 -21.14 30.59
C GLU A 500 4.73 -21.04 30.71
N GLY A 501 4.03 -21.59 29.72
CA GLY A 501 2.57 -21.50 29.59
C GLY A 501 2.05 -20.27 28.85
N ASP A 502 2.88 -19.25 28.57
CA ASP A 502 2.45 -18.04 27.84
C ASP A 502 2.04 -18.37 26.39
N ILE A 503 2.66 -19.39 25.76
CA ILE A 503 2.34 -19.79 24.39
C ILE A 503 0.95 -20.43 24.34
N GLU A 504 0.67 -21.36 25.23
CA GLU A 504 -0.61 -22.05 25.34
C GLU A 504 -1.74 -21.06 25.69
N LEU A 505 -1.46 -20.11 26.57
CA LEU A 505 -2.41 -19.05 26.91
C LEU A 505 -2.67 -18.10 25.71
N LEU A 506 -1.65 -17.80 24.89
CA LEU A 506 -1.84 -17.02 23.66
C LEU A 506 -2.73 -17.74 22.65
N GLU A 507 -2.54 -19.05 22.48
CA GLU A 507 -3.37 -19.88 21.59
C GLU A 507 -4.84 -19.91 22.08
N GLU A 508 -5.07 -20.12 23.37
CA GLU A 508 -6.41 -20.12 23.96
C GLU A 508 -7.12 -18.76 23.82
N LEU A 509 -6.43 -17.67 24.15
CA LEU A 509 -6.95 -16.31 24.01
C LEU A 509 -7.24 -15.96 22.54
N ALA A 510 -6.38 -16.36 21.62
CA ALA A 510 -6.54 -16.13 20.20
C ALA A 510 -7.79 -16.85 19.66
N MET A 511 -7.96 -18.13 19.98
CA MET A 511 -9.13 -18.92 19.58
C MET A 511 -10.43 -18.36 20.19
N SER A 512 -10.40 -18.03 21.47
CA SER A 512 -11.56 -17.45 22.16
C SER A 512 -11.95 -16.07 21.60
N THR A 513 -10.96 -15.20 21.38
CA THR A 513 -11.18 -13.87 20.78
C THR A 513 -11.75 -13.99 19.37
N GLY A 514 -11.15 -14.86 18.54
CA GLY A 514 -11.59 -15.08 17.16
C GLY A 514 -13.01 -15.60 17.06
N SER A 515 -13.40 -16.56 17.89
CA SER A 515 -14.72 -17.20 17.84
C SER A 515 -15.85 -16.34 18.42
N ALA A 516 -15.59 -15.56 19.46
CA ALA A 516 -16.62 -14.86 20.23
C ALA A 516 -16.75 -13.36 19.87
N SER A 517 -15.89 -12.80 19.04
CA SER A 517 -15.95 -11.39 18.65
C SER A 517 -17.10 -11.09 17.67
N LEU A 518 -17.68 -9.88 17.80
CA LEU A 518 -18.86 -9.45 17.04
C LEU A 518 -18.56 -9.24 15.55
N CYS A 519 -17.47 -8.53 15.21
CA CYS A 519 -17.15 -8.12 13.84
C CYS A 519 -15.84 -8.75 13.35
N ALA A 520 -15.53 -8.54 12.07
CA ALA A 520 -14.34 -9.08 11.40
C ALA A 520 -13.04 -8.63 12.10
N LEU A 521 -12.93 -7.38 12.60
CA LEU A 521 -11.73 -6.90 13.28
C LEU A 521 -11.34 -7.83 14.44
N GLY A 522 -12.25 -8.10 15.38
CA GLY A 522 -11.97 -8.96 16.52
C GLY A 522 -11.82 -10.44 16.12
N ARG A 523 -12.59 -10.91 15.13
CA ARG A 523 -12.51 -12.30 14.66
C ARG A 523 -11.17 -12.62 14.01
N SER A 524 -10.60 -11.69 13.26
CA SER A 524 -9.32 -11.88 12.58
C SER A 524 -8.11 -11.36 13.38
N ALA A 525 -8.32 -10.67 14.50
CA ALA A 525 -7.23 -10.19 15.38
C ALA A 525 -6.33 -11.33 15.91
N ALA A 526 -6.83 -12.55 15.93
CA ALA A 526 -6.08 -13.74 16.32
C ALA A 526 -5.04 -14.19 15.27
N ASN A 527 -5.27 -13.88 13.99
CA ASN A 527 -4.48 -14.45 12.87
C ASN A 527 -2.97 -14.17 12.95
N PRO A 528 -2.49 -12.94 13.27
CA PRO A 528 -1.05 -12.70 13.40
C PRO A 528 -0.40 -13.59 14.46
N VAL A 529 -1.09 -13.82 15.58
CA VAL A 529 -0.61 -14.68 16.67
C VAL A 529 -0.60 -16.14 16.22
N LEU A 530 -1.74 -16.64 15.73
CA LEU A 530 -1.88 -18.04 15.34
C LEU A 530 -0.97 -18.45 14.18
N SER A 531 -0.80 -17.57 13.17
CA SER A 531 0.08 -17.85 12.04
C SER A 531 1.56 -17.83 12.43
N THR A 532 1.98 -16.86 13.26
CA THR A 532 3.36 -16.84 13.76
C THR A 532 3.67 -17.97 14.72
N LEU A 533 2.74 -18.39 15.56
CA LEU A 533 2.88 -19.60 16.38
C LEU A 533 2.93 -20.86 15.53
N ARG A 534 2.10 -20.97 14.50
CA ARG A 534 2.08 -22.14 13.59
C ARG A 534 3.42 -22.35 12.89
N TYR A 535 4.05 -21.31 12.39
CA TYR A 535 5.24 -21.42 11.54
C TYR A 535 6.55 -21.05 12.23
N PHE A 536 6.50 -20.28 13.31
CA PHE A 536 7.68 -19.74 13.98
C PHE A 536 7.66 -19.96 15.51
N ARG A 537 7.00 -21.03 15.98
CA ARG A 537 6.88 -21.36 17.41
C ARG A 537 8.24 -21.40 18.10
N HIS A 538 9.27 -21.89 17.41
CA HIS A 538 10.63 -21.96 17.93
C HIS A 538 11.21 -20.57 18.33
N GLU A 539 10.79 -19.49 17.68
CA GLU A 539 11.21 -18.14 18.09
C GLU A 539 10.59 -17.76 19.44
N TYR A 540 9.32 -18.09 19.67
CA TYR A 540 8.67 -17.86 20.96
C TYR A 540 9.36 -18.65 22.07
N GLU A 541 9.64 -19.91 21.84
CA GLU A 541 10.34 -20.77 22.79
C GLU A 541 11.73 -20.22 23.11
N THR A 542 12.49 -19.77 22.12
CA THR A 542 13.80 -19.16 22.29
C THR A 542 13.71 -17.87 23.12
N HIS A 543 12.70 -17.02 22.88
CA HIS A 543 12.48 -15.80 23.67
C HIS A 543 12.14 -16.12 25.13
N ILE A 544 11.34 -17.16 25.38
CA ILE A 544 10.88 -17.53 26.73
C ILE A 544 11.95 -18.29 27.51
N LYS A 545 12.52 -19.36 26.90
CA LYS A 545 13.43 -20.28 27.59
C LYS A 545 14.87 -19.76 27.63
N GLU A 546 15.39 -19.27 26.47
CA GLU A 546 16.77 -18.84 26.34
C GLU A 546 16.96 -17.34 26.60
N LYS A 547 15.86 -16.58 26.79
CA LYS A 547 15.88 -15.12 26.88
C LYS A 547 16.66 -14.47 25.72
N ARG A 548 16.50 -15.01 24.51
CA ARG A 548 17.26 -14.64 23.32
C ARG A 548 16.33 -14.29 22.15
N CYS A 549 16.60 -13.17 21.51
CA CYS A 549 15.97 -12.78 20.24
C CYS A 549 16.95 -13.11 19.09
N PRO A 550 16.69 -14.13 18.26
CA PRO A 550 17.59 -14.50 17.16
C PRO A 550 17.80 -13.39 16.14
N SER A 551 16.81 -12.52 15.95
CA SER A 551 16.85 -11.38 15.02
C SER A 551 17.44 -10.10 15.64
N TYR A 552 17.80 -10.11 16.91
CA TYR A 552 18.31 -8.92 17.66
C TYR A 552 17.38 -7.69 17.61
N THR A 553 16.07 -7.90 17.46
CA THR A 553 15.07 -6.83 17.34
C THR A 553 14.49 -6.43 18.70
N CYS A 554 14.28 -7.41 19.58
CA CYS A 554 13.59 -7.21 20.86
C CYS A 554 14.50 -6.53 21.87
N GLN A 555 14.29 -5.24 22.12
CA GLN A 555 15.17 -4.40 22.96
C GLN A 555 15.36 -4.94 24.38
N GLY A 556 14.36 -5.58 24.97
CA GLY A 556 14.45 -6.19 26.29
C GLY A 556 15.34 -7.46 26.35
N LEU A 557 15.71 -8.00 25.21
CA LEU A 557 16.52 -9.21 25.07
C LEU A 557 17.87 -8.97 24.37
N VAL A 558 18.19 -7.71 24.04
CA VAL A 558 19.41 -7.35 23.33
C VAL A 558 20.23 -6.38 24.17
N SER A 559 21.51 -6.63 24.25
CA SER A 559 22.50 -5.71 24.80
C SER A 559 23.58 -5.39 23.77
N TYR A 560 24.25 -4.26 23.96
CA TYR A 560 25.34 -3.82 23.11
C TYR A 560 26.64 -3.81 23.90
N TYR A 561 27.70 -4.30 23.29
CA TYR A 561 29.03 -4.38 23.88
C TYR A 561 30.05 -3.81 22.89
N ILE A 562 31.11 -3.18 23.39
CA ILE A 562 32.20 -2.67 22.56
C ILE A 562 33.42 -3.56 22.75
N ASP A 563 33.81 -4.27 21.69
CA ASP A 563 35.00 -5.08 21.62
C ASP A 563 36.24 -4.18 21.75
N SER A 564 36.96 -4.33 22.84
CA SER A 564 38.14 -3.54 23.16
C SER A 564 39.29 -3.71 22.17
N ALA A 565 39.40 -4.90 21.56
CA ALA A 565 40.45 -5.20 20.59
C ALA A 565 40.22 -4.46 19.24
N LYS A 566 38.96 -4.14 18.93
CA LYS A 566 38.59 -3.49 17.68
C LYS A 566 38.31 -1.98 17.82
N CYS A 567 38.05 -1.50 19.02
CA CYS A 567 37.65 -0.11 19.24
C CYS A 567 38.79 0.87 18.90
N GLY A 568 38.58 1.72 17.91
CA GLY A 568 39.54 2.75 17.49
C GLY A 568 39.42 4.10 18.23
N ALA A 569 38.65 4.22 19.31
CA ALA A 569 38.42 5.45 20.09
C ALA A 569 38.03 6.67 19.24
N CYS A 570 37.19 6.45 18.19
CA CYS A 570 36.78 7.49 17.25
C CYS A 570 35.68 8.42 17.78
N ARG A 571 35.03 8.08 18.89
CA ARG A 571 34.00 8.86 19.59
C ARG A 571 32.66 9.02 18.83
N ILE A 572 32.44 8.35 17.71
CA ILE A 572 31.21 8.51 16.95
C ILE A 572 30.03 7.94 17.77
N CYS A 573 30.15 6.69 18.26
CA CYS A 573 29.10 6.05 19.06
C CYS A 573 28.79 6.77 20.38
N GLU A 574 29.77 7.45 20.97
CA GLU A 574 29.61 8.27 22.18
C GLU A 574 28.77 9.51 21.90
N ARG A 575 29.03 10.21 20.79
CA ARG A 575 28.33 11.44 20.41
C ARG A 575 26.86 11.17 19.98
N GLU A 576 26.64 10.06 19.32
CA GLU A 576 25.31 9.69 18.81
C GLU A 576 24.44 8.95 19.84
N CYS A 577 24.96 8.67 21.04
CA CYS A 577 24.22 7.96 22.08
C CYS A 577 23.24 8.89 22.81
N SER A 578 21.98 8.84 22.47
CA SER A 578 20.91 9.66 23.08
C SER A 578 20.71 9.39 24.59
N SER A 579 20.93 8.15 25.05
CA SER A 579 20.84 7.78 26.47
C SER A 579 22.14 8.03 27.25
N GLN A 580 23.20 8.55 26.61
CA GLN A 580 24.53 8.76 27.21
C GLN A 580 25.10 7.51 27.90
N ALA A 581 24.71 6.34 27.41
CA ALA A 581 25.17 5.05 27.91
C ALA A 581 26.57 4.68 27.41
N VAL A 582 27.00 5.24 26.26
CA VAL A 582 28.36 5.00 25.75
C VAL A 582 29.34 5.96 26.40
N MET A 583 30.24 5.41 27.16
CA MET A 583 31.30 6.16 27.87
C MET A 583 32.66 5.95 27.21
N GLY A 584 33.29 7.03 26.81
CA GLY A 584 34.56 7.01 26.11
C GLY A 584 35.35 8.30 26.33
N GLY A 585 36.24 8.58 25.40
CA GLY A 585 37.05 9.79 25.39
C GLY A 585 38.14 9.74 24.33
N LYS A 586 38.97 10.79 24.27
CA LYS A 586 40.12 10.83 23.37
C LYS A 586 41.13 9.75 23.77
N ASN A 587 41.44 8.83 22.86
CA ASN A 587 42.34 7.69 23.07
C ASN A 587 41.86 6.69 24.17
N LEU A 588 40.56 6.70 24.50
CA LEU A 588 39.98 5.72 25.41
C LEU A 588 39.08 4.76 24.66
N ILE A 589 39.23 3.47 24.87
CA ILE A 589 38.29 2.44 24.43
C ILE A 589 36.93 2.76 25.02
N HIS A 590 35.90 2.78 24.14
CA HIS A 590 34.54 3.04 24.58
C HIS A 590 33.96 1.79 25.25
N ILE A 591 33.06 2.00 26.19
CA ILE A 591 32.27 0.95 26.85
C ILE A 591 30.81 1.37 26.88
N VAL A 592 29.91 0.40 26.99
CA VAL A 592 28.49 0.64 27.15
C VAL A 592 28.08 0.42 28.61
N ASP A 593 27.47 1.44 29.21
CA ASP A 593 26.83 1.32 30.52
C ASP A 593 25.46 0.67 30.37
N GLN A 594 25.38 -0.61 30.71
CA GLN A 594 24.17 -1.40 30.56
C GLN A 594 22.98 -0.88 31.43
N THR A 595 23.28 -0.12 32.50
CA THR A 595 22.26 0.45 33.38
C THR A 595 21.57 1.68 32.78
N LYS A 596 22.24 2.36 31.82
CA LYS A 596 21.75 3.54 31.11
C LYS A 596 21.32 3.20 29.69
N CYS A 597 21.75 2.06 29.16
CA CYS A 597 21.50 1.68 27.77
C CYS A 597 20.02 1.31 27.58
N ASN A 598 19.36 1.99 26.64
CA ASN A 598 18.00 1.69 26.23
C ASN A 598 17.92 0.72 25.04
N ALA A 599 19.03 0.09 24.67
CA ALA A 599 19.17 -0.88 23.60
C ALA A 599 18.68 -0.38 22.21
N CYS A 600 18.78 0.92 21.91
CA CYS A 600 18.31 1.50 20.64
C CYS A 600 19.11 1.10 19.39
N GLY A 601 20.33 0.58 19.54
CA GLY A 601 21.16 0.11 18.43
C GLY A 601 21.98 1.18 17.71
N THR A 602 21.76 2.47 17.92
CA THR A 602 22.45 3.56 17.22
C THR A 602 23.98 3.41 17.24
N CYS A 603 24.56 3.02 18.37
CA CYS A 603 26.01 2.81 18.50
C CYS A 603 26.54 1.71 17.57
N PHE A 604 25.74 0.70 17.28
CA PHE A 604 26.08 -0.38 16.35
C PHE A 604 26.07 0.12 14.89
N GLU A 605 25.04 0.85 14.51
CA GLU A 605 24.86 1.36 13.13
C GLU A 605 25.93 2.41 12.75
N VAL A 606 26.27 3.30 13.68
CA VAL A 606 27.24 4.36 13.41
C VAL A 606 28.70 3.93 13.59
N CYS A 607 28.96 2.69 14.05
CA CYS A 607 30.33 2.20 14.21
C CYS A 607 30.97 1.99 12.84
N PRO A 608 32.07 2.70 12.51
CA PRO A 608 32.71 2.56 11.21
C PRO A 608 33.05 1.09 10.91
N THR A 609 32.75 0.63 9.71
CA THR A 609 32.97 -0.76 9.27
C THR A 609 34.40 -1.22 9.40
N LYS A 610 35.37 -0.30 9.23
CA LYS A 610 36.82 -0.56 9.46
C LYS A 610 37.18 -0.97 10.90
N PHE A 611 36.32 -0.62 11.87
CA PHE A 611 36.49 -1.03 13.26
C PHE A 611 35.56 -2.20 13.60
N GLY A 612 34.24 -2.10 13.27
CA GLY A 612 33.26 -3.11 13.58
C GLY A 612 33.25 -3.52 15.05
N ALA A 613 33.49 -2.53 15.94
CA ALA A 613 33.80 -2.79 17.35
C ALA A 613 32.55 -2.98 18.21
N VAL A 614 31.39 -2.46 17.79
CA VAL A 614 30.16 -2.64 18.54
C VAL A 614 29.51 -3.97 18.16
N ILE A 615 29.20 -4.79 19.15
CA ILE A 615 28.62 -6.14 18.99
C ILE A 615 27.24 -6.17 19.64
N ARG A 616 26.30 -6.83 18.99
CA ARG A 616 24.98 -7.16 19.56
C ARG A 616 25.06 -8.50 20.27
N ILE A 617 24.48 -8.59 21.45
CA ILE A 617 24.43 -9.79 22.28
C ILE A 617 22.98 -10.06 22.66
N SER A 618 22.57 -11.32 22.60
CA SER A 618 21.23 -11.73 23.01
C SER A 618 21.29 -13.16 23.56
N GLY A 619 20.64 -13.42 24.70
CA GLY A 619 20.65 -14.71 25.38
C GLY A 619 21.86 -14.93 26.29
N GLU A 620 22.82 -14.02 26.26
CA GLU A 620 24.03 -14.07 27.09
C GLU A 620 24.21 -12.74 27.81
N PRO A 621 24.79 -12.73 29.02
CA PRO A 621 25.10 -11.49 29.69
C PRO A 621 26.22 -10.73 28.94
N ALA A 622 26.11 -9.39 28.92
CA ALA A 622 27.16 -8.59 28.35
C ALA A 622 28.49 -8.86 29.09
N PRO A 623 29.62 -8.97 28.36
CA PRO A 623 30.93 -9.18 28.98
C PRO A 623 31.24 -8.12 30.06
N ALA A 624 32.00 -8.49 31.05
CA ALA A 624 32.42 -7.58 32.12
C ALA A 624 33.11 -6.34 31.54
N ARG A 625 32.86 -5.19 32.17
CA ARG A 625 33.53 -3.92 31.78
C ARG A 625 35.04 -4.05 31.93
N ILE A 626 35.76 -3.55 30.92
CA ILE A 626 37.23 -3.43 31.04
C ILE A 626 37.57 -2.39 32.13
N PRO A 627 38.56 -2.66 33.00
CA PRO A 627 39.05 -1.68 33.95
C PRO A 627 39.50 -0.39 33.26
N GLU A 628 39.40 0.74 33.94
CA GLU A 628 39.68 2.05 33.34
C GLU A 628 41.12 2.17 32.85
N GLU A 629 42.04 1.57 33.58
CA GLU A 629 43.48 1.55 33.26
C GLU A 629 43.76 0.79 31.94
N ALA A 630 42.97 -0.23 31.64
CA ALA A 630 43.08 -1.03 30.40
C ALA A 630 42.41 -0.38 29.18
N ARG A 631 41.71 0.74 29.35
CA ARG A 631 41.01 1.45 28.27
C ARG A 631 41.88 2.39 27.46
N ILE A 632 43.12 2.65 27.86
CA ILE A 632 44.02 3.61 27.22
C ILE A 632 44.58 3.00 25.93
N ILE A 633 44.33 3.64 24.78
CA ILE A 633 44.95 3.28 23.51
C ILE A 633 46.23 4.10 23.36
N VAL A 634 47.38 3.45 23.47
CA VAL A 634 48.67 4.03 23.14
C VAL A 634 48.84 3.97 21.62
N ARG A 635 48.56 5.08 20.94
CA ARG A 635 48.84 5.18 19.50
C ARG A 635 50.36 5.25 19.33
N GLN A 636 50.99 4.23 18.75
CA GLN A 636 52.36 4.36 18.25
C GLN A 636 52.38 5.53 17.26
N ARG A 637 53.23 6.53 17.53
CA ARG A 637 53.44 7.65 16.60
C ARG A 637 53.91 7.05 15.27
N TYR A 638 53.19 7.35 14.20
CA TYR A 638 53.63 7.07 12.84
C TYR A 638 54.97 7.78 12.66
N VAL A 639 56.06 7.01 12.64
CA VAL A 639 57.38 7.48 12.22
C VAL A 639 57.42 7.29 10.70
N PRO A 640 57.45 8.35 9.88
CA PRO A 640 57.59 8.21 8.45
C PRO A 640 58.88 7.43 8.16
N LYS A 641 58.82 6.31 7.44
CA LYS A 641 60.01 5.65 6.89
C LYS A 641 60.73 6.68 6.03
N LYS A 642 61.92 7.13 6.46
CA LYS A 642 62.82 7.93 5.63
C LYS A 642 63.02 7.19 4.32
N ALA A 643 62.82 7.89 3.22
CA ALA A 643 63.14 7.39 1.89
C ALA A 643 64.60 6.94 1.89
N LYS A 644 64.83 5.68 1.52
CA LYS A 644 66.21 5.23 1.21
C LYS A 644 66.66 6.04 0.00
N GLN A 645 67.61 6.94 0.23
CA GLN A 645 68.41 7.55 -0.84
C GLN A 645 69.15 6.43 -1.56
N ALA A 646 68.94 6.36 -2.86
CA ALA A 646 69.72 5.52 -3.75
C ALA A 646 71.13 6.06 -3.74
N GLU A 647 72.06 5.36 -3.13
CA GLU A 647 73.46 5.49 -3.48
C GLU A 647 73.75 4.74 -4.77
N THR A 648 73.88 5.49 -5.84
CA THR A 648 74.61 5.11 -7.04
C THR A 648 76.08 5.35 -6.76
N ALA A 649 76.89 4.30 -6.69
CA ALA A 649 78.31 4.35 -6.77
C ALA A 649 78.79 3.57 -8.01
N VAL A 650 79.46 4.30 -8.89
CA VAL A 650 80.56 3.97 -9.81
C VAL A 650 80.63 2.57 -10.43
#